data_49ba9056defb11e8138377dba3f498ac
#
_entry.id   49ba9056defb11e8138377dba3f498ac
#
_cell.length_a   1.000
_cell.length_b   1.000
_cell.length_c   1.000
_cell.angle_alpha   90.00
_cell.angle_beta   90.00
_cell.angle_gamma   90.00
#
_symmetry.space_group_name_H-M   'P 1'
#
loop_
_entity.id
_entity.type
_entity.pdbx_description
1 polymer ?
#
loop_
_entity_poly.entity_id
_entity_poly.type
_entity_poly.pdbx_seq_one_letter_code
_entity_poly.pdbx_strand_id
1 'polypeptide(L)'
;MKRIVVATLSAVLVLSTLVAQQAPAAAADNPVVVENQQAGSTGWQINPQKIADDATGQIKGYASLTSVSPGQSITFYVTVNPAQTYSIDVYRIGWYSGMGGRLRLHVAGQNGIQQSACTPNATTGLIACNWSPSYTFTVPADWTSGIYYTLLTNAAGYQNAIIFAVKDGRPAAFLYQQAVNTYQAYNNYPDDHVNGKSLYSFNSYGANTISGTTRAVKVSFDRPYSGEGSMYFFTFEINLVRWLEKNGYDVTYTTDVDTDANDGALLSHKGFLSTGHDEYWSKGMYDAVQAARNAGVNLAFFGANAVYWQARYEPSAGGAAKRVLVCYKDASTDPVRDATTTVLFRDPLVNRPEQTLMGVMFRDEVPFSAPDPVTGNYVPNNSPYVVTNSSHWLYAGTGFKDGDSVPKLVGYEMDRYDSSFAGPTGATQWTFLSNSPYTGEFYGAEYAQSSIYQAPSGAWVFASGTMSWSWGLDNYWYTYADPRIQRTTANLLNAFLNGAPKTVHDLKVTAPASAAVGQAFTVGVTAEDAQGSPVTTYTGTVHFATSDTGSGVVLPADSTLTNGQGSFSVTLATTGPQTITVSDAANSLSTTASLTVAAAVGPANHLVLATTATPTAGAAFSFTVTAQDSAGNTDTGYAGTVHFTSTDTSTGTVLPANATLTNGQGTFSATLFVAGAQTVTATDTTTASITGALNVSVRPAAASKLALTTGGAYPTAGTPLSFTATALDQYGNTDTAYAGTVHFTSSDTSTGVALPADATLTNGQGTFSATLIRAGVQTITATDNATASITGALTVTVRAASATKFAASASTTTPTAGAAFSVTLKAQDQYGNTDTAYAGRAHFTSSDTSSGVVLPADSSLTNGQGTFSVTLTKAGAQTVTATDTATASITGSVSVTVKPGAAASLTLGAPATATVNQSFNVTVTAKDRYGNVATGYRGTVQFTSSDLLATLPANYTFTAGDGGAHSFSVTLVTPPSESVTVTDTANASLTASAQITVKLPLLP
;
A
#
# COMPACT_ATOMS: atom_id res chain seq x y z
N MET A 1 -2.76 -20.94 83.00
CA MET A 1 -2.58 -22.43 82.95
C MET A 1 -2.96 -22.86 81.54
N LYS A 2 -2.17 -23.66 80.97
CA LYS A 2 -2.13 -24.31 79.66
C LYS A 2 -1.27 -23.59 78.63
N ARG A 3 -0.08 -24.09 78.50
CA ARG A 3 0.90 -23.90 77.46
C ARG A 3 0.37 -24.51 76.13
N ILE A 4 0.44 -23.80 75.06
CA ILE A 4 0.30 -24.34 73.69
C ILE A 4 1.67 -24.24 73.05
N VAL A 5 2.17 -25.39 72.66
CA VAL A 5 3.41 -25.61 71.89
C VAL A 5 3.13 -25.20 70.43
N VAL A 6 3.88 -24.27 69.88
CA VAL A 6 3.90 -23.97 68.47
C VAL A 6 5.01 -24.79 67.83
N ALA A 7 4.63 -25.75 66.98
CA ALA A 7 5.56 -26.45 66.11
C ALA A 7 5.78 -25.66 64.82
N THR A 8 6.99 -25.18 64.59
CA THR A 8 7.43 -24.59 63.37
C THR A 8 7.65 -25.64 62.29
N LEU A 9 6.76 -25.68 61.27
CA LEU A 9 6.96 -26.42 60.04
C LEU A 9 7.74 -25.56 59.05
N SER A 10 8.98 -25.90 58.76
CA SER A 10 9.76 -25.28 57.70
C SER A 10 9.29 -25.84 56.33
N ALA A 11 8.49 -25.09 55.60
CA ALA A 11 8.16 -25.39 54.22
C ALA A 11 9.28 -24.87 53.33
N VAL A 12 10.03 -25.76 52.69
CA VAL A 12 10.97 -25.44 51.62
C VAL A 12 10.13 -25.13 50.38
N LEU A 13 10.03 -23.85 50.04
CA LEU A 13 9.40 -23.38 48.80
C LEU A 13 10.43 -23.55 47.67
N VAL A 14 10.28 -24.59 46.86
CA VAL A 14 11.01 -24.70 45.59
C VAL A 14 10.38 -23.67 44.63
N LEU A 15 11.00 -22.51 44.47
CA LEU A 15 10.68 -21.53 43.43
C LEU A 15 11.15 -22.10 42.11
N SER A 16 10.26 -22.74 41.35
CA SER A 16 10.46 -22.96 39.95
C SER A 16 10.36 -21.59 39.25
N THR A 17 11.50 -20.99 38.91
CA THR A 17 11.56 -19.81 38.03
C THR A 17 11.06 -20.22 36.65
N LEU A 18 9.77 -20.06 36.38
CA LEU A 18 9.31 -19.85 35.02
C LEU A 18 10.03 -18.62 34.47
N VAL A 19 10.97 -18.82 33.57
CA VAL A 19 11.45 -17.77 32.72
C VAL A 19 10.28 -17.37 31.83
N ALA A 20 9.51 -16.39 32.28
CA ALA A 20 8.59 -15.68 31.42
C ALA A 20 9.43 -15.06 30.32
N GLN A 21 9.34 -15.59 29.11
CA GLN A 21 9.83 -14.91 27.92
C GLN A 21 9.15 -13.52 27.89
N GLN A 22 9.90 -12.47 28.18
CA GLN A 22 9.43 -11.10 27.99
C GLN A 22 9.00 -10.96 26.54
N ALA A 23 7.69 -10.82 26.33
CA ALA A 23 7.19 -10.29 25.08
C ALA A 23 7.83 -8.90 24.85
N PRO A 24 8.23 -8.58 23.63
CA PRO A 24 8.82 -7.27 23.36
C PRO A 24 7.85 -6.17 23.79
N ALA A 25 8.37 -5.13 24.42
CA ALA A 25 7.62 -3.98 24.97
C ALA A 25 6.74 -3.21 23.95
N ALA A 26 6.71 -3.62 22.67
CA ALA A 26 5.91 -3.05 21.60
C ALA A 26 4.47 -3.65 21.50
N ALA A 27 4.11 -4.65 22.31
CA ALA A 27 2.80 -5.29 22.20
C ALA A 27 1.63 -4.44 22.71
N ALA A 28 1.88 -3.38 23.48
CA ALA A 28 0.82 -2.50 24.00
C ALA A 28 0.22 -1.55 22.94
N ASP A 29 0.97 -1.25 21.88
CA ASP A 29 0.57 -0.28 20.83
C ASP A 29 0.28 -0.93 19.47
N ASN A 30 0.30 -2.26 19.36
CA ASN A 30 -0.01 -2.95 18.11
C ASN A 30 -1.51 -2.84 17.78
N PRO A 31 -1.90 -2.09 16.72
CA PRO A 31 -3.31 -1.84 16.39
C PRO A 31 -4.11 -3.11 16.11
N VAL A 32 -3.46 -4.16 15.58
CA VAL A 32 -4.10 -5.46 15.30
C VAL A 32 -4.50 -6.15 16.61
N VAL A 33 -3.63 -6.10 17.63
CA VAL A 33 -3.92 -6.66 18.95
C VAL A 33 -5.08 -5.91 19.60
N VAL A 34 -5.05 -4.57 19.58
CA VAL A 34 -6.11 -3.72 20.13
C VAL A 34 -7.45 -3.95 19.41
N GLU A 35 -7.42 -4.10 18.09
CA GLU A 35 -8.61 -4.40 17.29
C GLU A 35 -9.20 -5.78 17.65
N ASN A 36 -8.36 -6.81 17.80
CA ASN A 36 -8.82 -8.16 18.14
C ASN A 36 -9.31 -8.35 19.59
N GLN A 37 -9.08 -7.36 20.46
CA GLN A 37 -9.69 -7.30 21.80
C GLN A 37 -11.15 -6.81 21.79
N GLN A 38 -11.61 -6.26 20.65
CA GLN A 38 -12.98 -5.81 20.51
C GLN A 38 -13.94 -7.00 20.37
N ALA A 39 -15.21 -6.76 20.68
CA ALA A 39 -16.25 -7.79 20.54
C ALA A 39 -16.40 -8.25 19.08
N GLY A 40 -16.19 -9.52 18.83
CA GLY A 40 -16.39 -10.15 17.54
C GLY A 40 -17.84 -10.57 17.29
N SER A 41 -18.11 -10.99 16.06
CA SER A 41 -19.40 -11.51 15.59
C SER A 41 -19.18 -12.59 14.52
N THR A 42 -20.09 -13.55 14.47
CA THR A 42 -20.19 -14.53 13.38
C THR A 42 -21.20 -14.09 12.30
N GLY A 43 -21.82 -12.92 12.45
CA GLY A 43 -22.86 -12.43 11.54
C GLY A 43 -22.38 -12.13 10.11
N TRP A 44 -21.07 -12.18 9.86
CA TRP A 44 -20.48 -12.06 8.53
C TRP A 44 -20.61 -13.33 7.68
N GLN A 45 -20.90 -14.48 8.30
CA GLN A 45 -21.04 -15.76 7.60
C GLN A 45 -22.34 -15.79 6.80
N ILE A 46 -22.22 -16.03 5.50
CA ILE A 46 -23.37 -16.18 4.61
C ILE A 46 -24.12 -17.48 4.95
N ASN A 47 -25.45 -17.40 5.01
CA ASN A 47 -26.28 -18.59 5.06
C ASN A 47 -26.18 -19.35 3.72
N PRO A 48 -25.66 -20.59 3.68
CA PRO A 48 -25.48 -21.34 2.44
C PRO A 48 -26.77 -21.54 1.63
N GLN A 49 -27.92 -21.55 2.29
CA GLN A 49 -29.23 -21.68 1.65
C GLN A 49 -29.77 -20.36 1.09
N LYS A 50 -29.06 -19.26 1.32
CA LYS A 50 -29.43 -17.90 0.93
C LYS A 50 -28.36 -17.20 0.09
N ILE A 51 -27.35 -17.94 -0.39
CA ILE A 51 -26.41 -17.42 -1.38
C ILE A 51 -27.19 -17.00 -2.61
N ALA A 52 -26.98 -15.78 -3.06
CA ALA A 52 -27.62 -15.26 -4.27
C ALA A 52 -27.03 -15.95 -5.50
N ASP A 53 -27.92 -16.50 -6.32
CA ASP A 53 -27.58 -17.16 -7.57
C ASP A 53 -27.16 -16.14 -8.64
N ASP A 54 -26.16 -16.46 -9.46
CA ASP A 54 -25.63 -15.53 -10.45
C ASP A 54 -26.59 -15.31 -11.63
N ALA A 55 -27.34 -16.36 -12.05
CA ALA A 55 -28.27 -16.27 -13.17
C ALA A 55 -29.52 -15.47 -12.82
N THR A 56 -30.04 -15.62 -11.60
CA THR A 56 -31.20 -14.86 -11.11
C THR A 56 -30.82 -13.51 -10.54
N GLY A 57 -29.61 -13.36 -10.01
CA GLY A 57 -29.07 -12.09 -9.54
C GLY A 57 -29.89 -11.44 -8.40
N GLN A 58 -30.40 -12.24 -7.42
CA GLN A 58 -31.24 -11.73 -6.35
C GLN A 58 -30.62 -10.56 -5.60
N ILE A 59 -29.31 -10.61 -5.38
CA ILE A 59 -28.49 -9.48 -4.95
C ILE A 59 -27.02 -9.77 -5.30
N LYS A 60 -26.35 -8.87 -6.00
CA LYS A 60 -24.94 -8.97 -6.35
C LYS A 60 -24.29 -7.60 -6.25
N GLY A 61 -22.98 -7.55 -5.96
CA GLY A 61 -22.29 -6.28 -5.86
C GLY A 61 -20.78 -6.35 -6.08
N TYR A 62 -20.19 -5.19 -6.37
CA TYR A 62 -18.74 -5.00 -6.44
C TYR A 62 -18.34 -3.60 -5.94
N ALA A 63 -17.07 -3.41 -5.63
CA ALA A 63 -16.53 -2.15 -5.14
C ALA A 63 -15.77 -1.38 -6.22
N SER A 64 -15.76 -0.05 -6.10
CA SER A 64 -14.97 0.85 -6.96
C SER A 64 -13.47 0.65 -6.82
N LEU A 65 -13.00 0.05 -5.71
CA LEU A 65 -11.60 -0.15 -5.38
C LEU A 65 -11.40 -1.56 -4.80
N THR A 66 -10.23 -2.16 -5.02
CA THR A 66 -9.82 -3.41 -4.36
C THR A 66 -9.25 -3.14 -2.96
N SER A 67 -8.72 -1.95 -2.76
CA SER A 67 -8.24 -1.45 -1.47
C SER A 67 -8.58 0.02 -1.28
N VAL A 68 -8.68 0.47 -0.04
CA VAL A 68 -9.02 1.85 0.31
C VAL A 68 -8.30 2.23 1.61
N SER A 69 -7.89 3.49 1.76
CA SER A 69 -7.30 4.00 3.01
C SER A 69 -8.35 4.69 3.88
N PRO A 70 -8.18 4.73 5.21
CA PRO A 70 -8.97 5.57 6.08
C PRO A 70 -8.98 7.03 5.59
N GLY A 71 -10.15 7.66 5.60
CA GLY A 71 -10.38 8.99 5.05
C GLY A 71 -10.67 9.02 3.55
N GLN A 72 -10.47 7.94 2.81
CA GLN A 72 -10.86 7.82 1.39
C GLN A 72 -12.26 7.23 1.26
N SER A 73 -12.93 7.52 0.15
CA SER A 73 -14.25 6.98 -0.15
C SER A 73 -14.17 5.74 -1.03
N ILE A 74 -15.04 4.78 -0.74
CA ILE A 74 -15.29 3.60 -1.54
C ILE A 74 -16.77 3.56 -1.93
N THR A 75 -17.06 3.15 -3.17
CA THR A 75 -18.42 3.07 -3.70
C THR A 75 -18.76 1.61 -3.97
N PHE A 76 -19.92 1.19 -3.51
CA PHE A 76 -20.51 -0.10 -3.84
C PHE A 76 -21.52 0.06 -4.97
N TYR A 77 -21.45 -0.85 -5.92
CA TYR A 77 -22.36 -0.99 -7.04
C TYR A 77 -23.14 -2.29 -6.82
N VAL A 78 -24.44 -2.18 -6.61
CA VAL A 78 -25.28 -3.31 -6.20
C VAL A 78 -26.47 -3.43 -7.15
N THR A 79 -26.74 -4.65 -7.61
CA THR A 79 -27.99 -5.01 -8.30
C THR A 79 -28.86 -5.84 -7.39
N VAL A 80 -30.16 -5.62 -7.42
CA VAL A 80 -31.17 -6.37 -6.66
C VAL A 80 -32.32 -6.74 -7.58
N ASN A 81 -32.55 -8.04 -7.77
CA ASN A 81 -33.59 -8.56 -8.66
C ASN A 81 -34.49 -9.62 -7.96
N PRO A 82 -35.82 -9.43 -7.86
CA PRO A 82 -36.56 -8.20 -8.21
C PRO A 82 -36.17 -7.02 -7.31
N ALA A 83 -36.37 -5.79 -7.79
CA ALA A 83 -36.08 -4.57 -7.04
C ALA A 83 -36.82 -4.58 -5.68
N GLN A 84 -36.04 -4.46 -4.61
CA GLN A 84 -36.49 -4.46 -3.22
C GLN A 84 -35.43 -3.83 -2.33
N THR A 85 -35.78 -3.54 -1.08
CA THR A 85 -34.81 -3.01 -0.12
C THR A 85 -33.73 -4.04 0.23
N TYR A 86 -32.55 -3.55 0.61
CA TYR A 86 -31.43 -4.38 1.10
C TYR A 86 -30.67 -3.67 2.20
N SER A 87 -29.85 -4.42 2.93
CA SER A 87 -28.90 -3.91 3.92
C SER A 87 -27.46 -4.18 3.49
N ILE A 88 -26.55 -3.40 4.05
CA ILE A 88 -25.11 -3.49 3.89
C ILE A 88 -24.50 -3.64 5.27
N ASP A 89 -23.76 -4.71 5.52
CA ASP A 89 -23.04 -4.97 6.76
C ASP A 89 -21.56 -5.15 6.44
N VAL A 90 -20.71 -4.20 6.84
CA VAL A 90 -19.27 -4.26 6.59
C VAL A 90 -18.57 -4.83 7.82
N TYR A 91 -17.95 -5.97 7.67
CA TYR A 91 -17.18 -6.64 8.71
C TYR A 91 -15.68 -6.55 8.41
N ARG A 92 -14.87 -6.28 9.43
CA ARG A 92 -13.44 -6.55 9.37
C ARG A 92 -13.21 -8.01 9.77
N ILE A 93 -12.49 -8.76 8.94
CA ILE A 93 -12.15 -10.16 9.19
C ILE A 93 -10.84 -10.23 10.01
N GLY A 94 -10.78 -11.13 10.99
CA GLY A 94 -9.64 -11.31 11.88
C GLY A 94 -9.86 -12.47 12.85
N TRP A 95 -9.27 -12.39 14.05
CA TRP A 95 -9.43 -13.45 15.06
C TRP A 95 -10.65 -13.24 15.98
N TYR A 96 -10.73 -12.09 16.68
CA TYR A 96 -11.81 -11.68 17.59
C TYR A 96 -12.27 -12.81 18.55
N SER A 97 -11.34 -13.41 19.29
CA SER A 97 -11.61 -14.55 20.19
C SER A 97 -12.29 -15.74 19.50
N GLY A 98 -11.99 -15.95 18.21
CA GLY A 98 -12.54 -17.05 17.42
C GLY A 98 -13.77 -16.69 16.59
N MET A 99 -14.42 -15.54 16.82
CA MET A 99 -15.62 -15.14 16.10
C MET A 99 -15.36 -14.82 14.62
N GLY A 100 -14.12 -14.49 14.23
CA GLY A 100 -13.68 -14.36 12.86
C GLY A 100 -13.97 -13.01 12.21
N GLY A 101 -14.87 -12.19 12.74
CA GLY A 101 -15.16 -10.86 12.20
C GLY A 101 -15.72 -9.88 13.22
N ARG A 102 -15.64 -8.59 12.90
CA ARG A 102 -16.25 -7.50 13.68
C ARG A 102 -17.05 -6.60 12.76
N LEU A 103 -18.32 -6.37 13.10
CA LEU A 103 -19.15 -5.41 12.37
C LEU A 103 -18.62 -3.99 12.57
N ARG A 104 -18.31 -3.30 11.46
CA ARG A 104 -17.80 -1.94 11.46
C ARG A 104 -18.81 -0.91 10.93
N LEU A 105 -19.70 -1.34 10.04
CA LEU A 105 -20.75 -0.49 9.48
C LEU A 105 -21.99 -1.32 9.23
N HIS A 106 -23.16 -0.81 9.63
CA HIS A 106 -24.47 -1.32 9.29
C HIS A 106 -25.29 -0.22 8.61
N VAL A 107 -25.82 -0.52 7.43
CA VAL A 107 -26.69 0.40 6.67
C VAL A 107 -27.95 -0.37 6.26
N ALA A 108 -29.07 -0.01 6.85
CA ALA A 108 -30.36 -0.63 6.56
C ALA A 108 -31.16 0.15 5.51
N GLY A 109 -32.12 -0.52 4.89
CA GLY A 109 -33.18 0.10 4.10
C GLY A 109 -32.74 0.77 2.80
N GLN A 110 -31.64 0.30 2.19
CA GLN A 110 -31.20 0.81 0.89
C GLN A 110 -32.18 0.39 -0.20
N ASN A 111 -32.52 1.29 -1.13
CA ASN A 111 -33.37 0.98 -2.27
C ASN A 111 -32.58 0.22 -3.32
N GLY A 112 -32.86 -1.07 -3.45
CA GLY A 112 -32.25 -1.91 -4.47
C GLY A 112 -32.98 -1.80 -5.80
N ILE A 113 -32.21 -1.66 -6.86
CA ILE A 113 -32.69 -1.65 -8.25
C ILE A 113 -32.03 -2.78 -9.03
N GLN A 114 -32.69 -3.26 -10.06
CA GLN A 114 -32.04 -4.12 -11.05
C GLN A 114 -31.15 -3.26 -11.94
N GLN A 115 -29.86 -3.52 -11.91
CA GLN A 115 -28.87 -2.89 -12.78
C GLN A 115 -28.84 -3.55 -14.17
N SER A 116 -28.12 -2.95 -15.12
CA SER A 116 -27.96 -3.51 -16.46
C SER A 116 -27.23 -4.85 -16.44
N ALA A 117 -27.58 -5.73 -17.39
CA ALA A 117 -26.89 -7.01 -17.56
C ALA A 117 -25.41 -6.79 -17.92
N CYS A 118 -24.54 -7.64 -17.37
CA CYS A 118 -23.10 -7.64 -17.64
C CYS A 118 -22.83 -8.61 -18.82
N THR A 119 -22.54 -8.07 -19.99
CA THR A 119 -22.31 -8.84 -21.20
C THR A 119 -20.83 -8.84 -21.62
N PRO A 120 -20.31 -9.96 -22.14
CA PRO A 120 -18.93 -10.04 -22.57
C PRO A 120 -18.66 -9.25 -23.86
N ASN A 121 -17.53 -8.59 -23.93
CA ASN A 121 -17.01 -8.05 -25.17
C ASN A 121 -16.69 -9.20 -26.13
N ALA A 122 -17.17 -9.11 -27.37
CA ALA A 122 -17.05 -10.20 -28.35
C ALA A 122 -15.59 -10.56 -28.73
N THR A 123 -14.66 -9.60 -28.63
CA THR A 123 -13.26 -9.81 -29.04
C THR A 123 -12.38 -10.27 -27.87
N THR A 124 -12.56 -9.68 -26.69
CA THR A 124 -11.66 -9.90 -25.55
C THR A 124 -12.26 -10.74 -24.43
N GLY A 125 -13.57 -10.98 -24.49
CA GLY A 125 -14.31 -11.62 -23.40
C GLY A 125 -14.46 -10.74 -22.15
N LEU A 126 -14.01 -9.49 -22.18
CA LEU A 126 -14.10 -8.57 -21.06
C LEU A 126 -15.54 -8.36 -20.62
N ILE A 127 -15.83 -8.58 -19.37
CA ILE A 127 -17.11 -8.24 -18.71
C ILE A 127 -16.81 -7.12 -17.71
N ALA A 128 -17.41 -5.94 -17.96
CA ALA A 128 -17.43 -4.81 -17.04
C ALA A 128 -18.89 -4.34 -16.95
N CYS A 129 -19.45 -4.35 -15.73
CA CYS A 129 -20.90 -4.19 -15.56
C CYS A 129 -21.38 -2.74 -15.72
N ASN A 130 -20.51 -1.75 -15.50
CA ASN A 130 -20.80 -0.32 -15.65
C ASN A 130 -22.09 0.12 -14.91
N TRP A 131 -22.34 -0.45 -13.71
CA TRP A 131 -23.53 -0.16 -12.91
C TRP A 131 -23.50 1.26 -12.35
N SER A 132 -24.66 1.80 -12.05
CA SER A 132 -24.79 3.05 -11.33
C SER A 132 -24.40 2.86 -9.85
N PRO A 133 -23.76 3.86 -9.21
CA PRO A 133 -23.43 3.83 -7.80
C PRO A 133 -24.65 3.57 -6.92
N SER A 134 -24.54 2.66 -5.96
CA SER A 134 -25.63 2.30 -5.04
C SER A 134 -25.41 2.85 -3.65
N TYR A 135 -24.17 2.80 -3.16
CA TYR A 135 -23.82 3.34 -1.86
C TYR A 135 -22.34 3.76 -1.84
N THR A 136 -22.06 4.95 -1.33
CA THR A 136 -20.69 5.48 -1.15
C THR A 136 -20.50 5.90 0.28
N PHE A 137 -19.40 5.51 0.89
CA PHE A 137 -19.02 5.99 2.21
C PHE A 137 -17.52 6.28 2.27
N THR A 138 -17.15 7.16 3.19
CA THR A 138 -15.74 7.44 3.51
C THR A 138 -15.34 6.51 4.64
N VAL A 139 -14.25 5.77 4.45
CA VAL A 139 -13.72 4.85 5.48
C VAL A 139 -13.31 5.66 6.71
N PRO A 140 -13.87 5.38 7.89
CA PRO A 140 -13.52 6.09 9.12
C PRO A 140 -12.03 5.98 9.48
N ALA A 141 -11.49 7.02 10.10
CA ALA A 141 -10.08 7.09 10.46
C ALA A 141 -9.65 6.04 11.52
N ASP A 142 -10.60 5.49 12.26
CA ASP A 142 -10.39 4.46 13.28
C ASP A 142 -10.47 3.02 12.74
N TRP A 143 -10.61 2.85 11.42
CA TRP A 143 -10.61 1.51 10.83
C TRP A 143 -9.18 1.00 10.72
N THR A 144 -8.92 -0.10 11.41
CA THR A 144 -7.63 -0.80 11.38
C THR A 144 -7.44 -1.50 10.05
N SER A 145 -6.23 -1.48 9.52
CA SER A 145 -5.85 -2.25 8.33
C SER A 145 -6.28 -3.72 8.46
N GLY A 146 -6.80 -4.30 7.37
CA GLY A 146 -7.37 -5.64 7.38
C GLY A 146 -8.13 -5.96 6.11
N ILE A 147 -8.60 -7.20 6.03
CA ILE A 147 -9.56 -7.62 5.00
C ILE A 147 -10.96 -7.31 5.50
N TYR A 148 -11.73 -6.62 4.66
CA TYR A 148 -13.11 -6.24 4.95
C TYR A 148 -14.06 -6.98 4.03
N TYR A 149 -15.08 -7.53 4.65
CA TYR A 149 -16.10 -8.36 4.02
C TYR A 149 -17.46 -7.67 4.18
N THR A 150 -18.00 -7.21 3.06
CA THR A 150 -19.28 -6.51 3.03
C THR A 150 -20.38 -7.48 2.68
N LEU A 151 -21.21 -7.81 3.64
CA LEU A 151 -22.37 -8.65 3.44
C LEU A 151 -23.56 -7.80 2.95
N LEU A 152 -24.07 -8.12 1.77
CA LEU A 152 -25.28 -7.57 1.21
C LEU A 152 -26.44 -8.53 1.50
N THR A 153 -27.55 -8.05 2.04
CA THR A 153 -28.73 -8.89 2.32
C THR A 153 -29.99 -8.19 1.80
N ASN A 154 -30.72 -8.82 0.86
CA ASN A 154 -31.99 -8.27 0.38
C ASN A 154 -33.18 -8.63 1.29
N ALA A 155 -34.33 -7.99 1.10
CA ALA A 155 -35.52 -8.21 1.95
C ALA A 155 -36.03 -9.66 1.93
N ALA A 156 -35.72 -10.45 0.90
CA ALA A 156 -36.03 -11.87 0.81
C ALA A 156 -34.98 -12.76 1.54
N GLY A 157 -33.95 -12.14 2.13
CA GLY A 157 -32.88 -12.82 2.88
C GLY A 157 -31.78 -13.43 2.02
N TYR A 158 -31.78 -13.21 0.69
CA TYR A 158 -30.65 -13.62 -0.15
C TYR A 158 -29.43 -12.72 0.12
N GLN A 159 -28.24 -13.34 0.06
CA GLN A 159 -26.99 -12.73 0.47
C GLN A 159 -25.92 -12.85 -0.62
N ASN A 160 -25.07 -11.84 -0.69
CA ASN A 160 -23.82 -11.85 -1.48
C ASN A 160 -22.80 -10.97 -0.79
N ALA A 161 -21.53 -11.12 -1.11
CA ALA A 161 -20.50 -10.33 -0.49
C ALA A 161 -19.68 -9.51 -1.48
N ILE A 162 -19.06 -8.45 -0.95
CA ILE A 162 -18.01 -7.66 -1.59
C ILE A 162 -16.80 -7.70 -0.65
N ILE A 163 -15.64 -8.12 -1.15
CA ILE A 163 -14.40 -8.17 -0.38
C ILE A 163 -13.44 -7.06 -0.83
N PHE A 164 -12.79 -6.39 0.11
CA PHE A 164 -11.77 -5.37 -0.16
C PHE A 164 -10.79 -5.24 1.01
N ALA A 165 -9.62 -4.68 0.78
CA ALA A 165 -8.65 -4.40 1.82
C ALA A 165 -8.76 -2.95 2.32
N VAL A 166 -8.60 -2.73 3.63
CA VAL A 166 -8.30 -1.41 4.18
C VAL A 166 -6.82 -1.35 4.50
N LYS A 167 -6.11 -0.40 3.88
CA LYS A 167 -4.68 -0.15 4.08
C LYS A 167 -4.49 1.17 4.81
N ASP A 168 -3.64 1.19 5.83
CA ASP A 168 -3.40 2.39 6.63
C ASP A 168 -2.05 3.07 6.35
N GLY A 169 -1.20 2.44 5.53
CA GLY A 169 0.09 3.00 5.12
C GLY A 169 1.15 3.11 6.22
N ARG A 170 0.88 2.59 7.42
CA ARG A 170 1.84 2.62 8.52
C ARG A 170 2.94 1.58 8.34
N PRO A 171 4.14 1.81 8.86
CA PRO A 171 5.13 0.74 9.03
C PRO A 171 4.61 -0.31 10.01
N ALA A 172 4.83 -1.58 9.68
CA ALA A 172 4.49 -2.72 10.53
C ALA A 172 5.55 -3.82 10.39
N ALA A 173 5.41 -4.90 11.18
CA ALA A 173 6.29 -6.05 11.04
C ALA A 173 6.09 -6.74 9.69
N PHE A 174 4.84 -6.96 9.29
CA PHE A 174 4.50 -7.71 8.08
C PHE A 174 3.49 -6.98 7.19
N LEU A 175 3.70 -7.10 5.89
CA LEU A 175 2.76 -6.69 4.85
C LEU A 175 2.13 -7.95 4.23
N TYR A 176 0.84 -8.13 4.41
CA TYR A 176 0.07 -9.22 3.80
C TYR A 176 -0.55 -8.77 2.49
N GLN A 177 -0.32 -9.53 1.39
CA GLN A 177 -0.93 -9.28 0.09
C GLN A 177 -2.14 -10.20 -0.14
N GLN A 178 -3.29 -9.60 -0.49
CA GLN A 178 -4.47 -10.31 -0.96
C GLN A 178 -4.39 -10.53 -2.48
N ALA A 179 -4.57 -11.78 -2.94
CA ALA A 179 -4.39 -12.20 -4.32
C ALA A 179 -5.59 -11.87 -5.23
N VAL A 180 -5.97 -10.58 -5.29
CA VAL A 180 -7.18 -10.13 -6.01
C VAL A 180 -7.11 -10.35 -7.52
N ASN A 181 -5.91 -10.40 -8.12
CA ASN A 181 -5.73 -10.71 -9.53
C ASN A 181 -6.18 -12.13 -9.86
N THR A 182 -5.75 -13.08 -9.03
CA THR A 182 -6.14 -14.48 -9.19
C THR A 182 -7.63 -14.65 -8.99
N TYR A 183 -8.23 -13.92 -8.02
CA TYR A 183 -9.69 -13.91 -7.86
C TYR A 183 -10.40 -13.51 -9.17
N GLN A 184 -9.95 -12.43 -9.82
CA GLN A 184 -10.55 -12.00 -11.08
C GLN A 184 -10.23 -12.92 -12.24
N ALA A 185 -9.06 -13.53 -12.26
CA ALA A 185 -8.65 -14.47 -13.30
C ALA A 185 -9.57 -15.70 -13.39
N TYR A 186 -10.06 -16.16 -12.23
CA TYR A 186 -10.97 -17.31 -12.09
C TYR A 186 -12.45 -16.92 -12.00
N ASN A 187 -12.76 -15.64 -11.93
CA ASN A 187 -14.14 -15.17 -11.77
C ASN A 187 -14.98 -15.42 -13.03
N ASN A 188 -15.99 -16.27 -12.93
CA ASN A 188 -16.93 -16.59 -14.02
C ASN A 188 -18.17 -15.71 -14.06
N TYR A 189 -18.26 -14.68 -13.22
CA TYR A 189 -19.47 -13.85 -13.16
C TYR A 189 -19.83 -13.17 -14.48
N PRO A 190 -21.10 -13.16 -14.85
CA PRO A 190 -22.21 -13.92 -14.27
C PRO A 190 -22.13 -15.41 -14.66
N ASP A 191 -22.14 -16.32 -13.68
CA ASP A 191 -22.15 -17.75 -13.92
C ASP A 191 -23.58 -18.22 -14.24
N ASP A 192 -24.07 -17.76 -15.39
CA ASP A 192 -25.46 -17.88 -15.87
C ASP A 192 -25.61 -18.87 -17.04
N HIS A 193 -24.56 -19.62 -17.36
CA HIS A 193 -24.46 -20.53 -18.51
C HIS A 193 -24.64 -19.85 -19.89
N VAL A 194 -24.58 -18.52 -19.94
CA VAL A 194 -24.75 -17.72 -21.17
C VAL A 194 -23.65 -16.71 -21.38
N ASN A 195 -23.32 -15.89 -20.36
CA ASN A 195 -22.48 -14.72 -20.52
C ASN A 195 -21.13 -14.83 -19.83
N GLY A 196 -21.02 -15.49 -18.67
CA GLY A 196 -19.85 -15.45 -17.83
C GLY A 196 -18.57 -15.95 -18.50
N LYS A 197 -17.47 -15.22 -18.30
CA LYS A 197 -16.12 -15.56 -18.80
C LYS A 197 -15.04 -15.20 -17.81
N SER A 198 -14.03 -16.07 -17.70
CA SER A 198 -12.80 -15.86 -16.94
C SER A 198 -11.57 -15.94 -17.84
N LEU A 199 -10.37 -15.81 -17.29
CA LEU A 199 -9.10 -16.07 -18.00
C LEU A 199 -8.84 -17.57 -18.17
N TYR A 200 -9.75 -18.43 -17.70
CA TYR A 200 -9.73 -19.88 -17.85
C TYR A 200 -10.85 -20.36 -18.76
N SER A 201 -10.74 -21.60 -19.13
CA SER A 201 -11.67 -22.29 -20.00
C SER A 201 -12.95 -22.71 -19.31
N PHE A 202 -12.94 -22.80 -17.98
CA PHE A 202 -14.16 -22.89 -17.20
C PHE A 202 -14.83 -21.54 -17.28
N ASN A 203 -15.92 -21.47 -18.01
CA ASN A 203 -16.76 -20.29 -18.14
C ASN A 203 -18.20 -20.72 -18.01
N SER A 204 -19.13 -19.82 -17.93
CA SER A 204 -20.54 -20.13 -17.77
C SER A 204 -21.17 -20.90 -18.95
N TYR A 205 -20.47 -21.03 -20.06
CA TYR A 205 -20.90 -21.87 -21.20
C TYR A 205 -20.59 -23.37 -21.01
N GLY A 206 -19.93 -23.75 -19.90
CA GLY A 206 -19.51 -25.13 -19.65
C GLY A 206 -18.40 -25.64 -20.58
N ALA A 207 -17.75 -24.74 -21.33
CA ALA A 207 -16.66 -25.10 -22.22
C ALA A 207 -15.34 -25.14 -21.44
N ASN A 208 -14.70 -26.29 -21.39
CA ASN A 208 -13.37 -26.46 -20.78
C ASN A 208 -12.30 -26.35 -21.88
N THR A 209 -11.76 -25.14 -22.08
CA THR A 209 -10.75 -24.90 -23.14
C THR A 209 -9.65 -24.01 -22.61
N ILE A 210 -8.50 -24.55 -22.23
CA ILE A 210 -7.35 -23.77 -21.73
C ILE A 210 -6.79 -22.83 -22.81
N SER A 211 -7.00 -23.15 -24.07
CA SER A 211 -6.51 -22.38 -25.21
C SER A 211 -7.59 -22.27 -26.27
N GLY A 212 -8.57 -21.47 -26.08
CA GLY A 212 -9.63 -21.33 -27.07
C GLY A 212 -10.27 -19.94 -27.07
N THR A 213 -11.04 -19.68 -28.10
CA THR A 213 -11.78 -18.42 -28.26
C THR A 213 -12.87 -18.22 -27.22
N THR A 214 -13.14 -19.23 -26.39
CA THR A 214 -14.18 -19.18 -25.37
C THR A 214 -13.75 -18.51 -24.06
N ARG A 215 -12.46 -18.50 -23.71
CA ARG A 215 -11.96 -17.78 -22.53
C ARG A 215 -11.84 -16.27 -22.78
N ALA A 216 -11.89 -15.47 -21.71
CA ALA A 216 -11.51 -14.07 -21.79
C ALA A 216 -9.98 -13.91 -21.86
N VAL A 217 -9.51 -12.82 -22.45
CA VAL A 217 -8.12 -12.34 -22.38
C VAL A 217 -8.01 -11.07 -21.54
N LYS A 218 -9.15 -10.52 -21.11
CA LYS A 218 -9.28 -9.40 -20.19
C LYS A 218 -10.40 -9.67 -19.21
N VAL A 219 -10.18 -9.33 -17.94
CA VAL A 219 -11.18 -9.40 -16.87
C VAL A 219 -11.19 -8.09 -16.08
N SER A 220 -12.33 -7.72 -15.51
CA SER A 220 -12.50 -6.42 -14.84
C SER A 220 -12.81 -6.58 -13.35
N PHE A 221 -12.25 -5.68 -12.52
CA PHE A 221 -12.70 -5.46 -11.15
C PHE A 221 -14.05 -4.73 -11.06
N ASP A 222 -14.61 -4.26 -12.19
CA ASP A 222 -15.92 -3.61 -12.26
C ASP A 222 -17.03 -4.61 -12.55
N ARG A 223 -17.02 -5.75 -11.86
CA ARG A 223 -18.06 -6.78 -11.83
C ARG A 223 -18.06 -7.53 -10.51
N PRO A 224 -19.20 -8.09 -10.08
CA PRO A 224 -19.23 -8.98 -8.91
C PRO A 224 -18.30 -10.19 -9.07
N TYR A 225 -17.89 -10.79 -7.97
CA TYR A 225 -17.40 -12.15 -7.97
C TYR A 225 -18.57 -13.14 -8.05
N SER A 226 -18.37 -14.27 -8.75
CA SER A 226 -19.35 -15.34 -8.84
C SER A 226 -19.62 -16.00 -7.47
N GLY A 227 -20.74 -16.70 -7.36
CA GLY A 227 -21.14 -17.37 -6.13
C GLY A 227 -21.40 -16.38 -4.98
N GLU A 228 -20.85 -16.65 -3.83
CA GLU A 228 -21.01 -15.84 -2.62
C GLU A 228 -20.28 -14.49 -2.62
N GLY A 229 -19.26 -14.33 -3.49
CA GLY A 229 -18.53 -13.08 -3.65
C GLY A 229 -17.16 -12.99 -2.94
N SER A 230 -16.66 -14.08 -2.34
CA SER A 230 -15.38 -14.11 -1.60
C SER A 230 -14.24 -14.80 -2.34
N MET A 231 -14.52 -15.49 -3.44
CA MET A 231 -13.55 -16.28 -4.20
C MET A 231 -12.71 -17.22 -3.32
N TYR A 232 -11.40 -17.19 -3.45
CA TYR A 232 -10.48 -18.11 -2.75
C TYR A 232 -10.12 -17.70 -1.31
N PHE A 233 -10.56 -16.53 -0.83
CA PHE A 233 -10.16 -16.01 0.46
C PHE A 233 -10.44 -16.98 1.61
N PHE A 234 -11.66 -17.51 1.70
CA PHE A 234 -12.02 -18.44 2.78
C PHE A 234 -11.35 -19.82 2.64
N THR A 235 -11.05 -20.24 1.43
CA THR A 235 -10.42 -21.54 1.20
C THR A 235 -8.94 -21.55 1.57
N PHE A 236 -8.18 -20.52 1.18
CA PHE A 236 -6.72 -20.57 1.26
C PHE A 236 -6.10 -19.50 2.15
N GLU A 237 -6.80 -18.40 2.44
CA GLU A 237 -6.16 -17.23 3.04
C GLU A 237 -6.61 -16.99 4.50
N ILE A 238 -7.88 -17.16 4.81
CA ILE A 238 -8.46 -16.79 6.12
C ILE A 238 -7.72 -17.43 7.30
N ASN A 239 -7.25 -18.68 7.15
CA ASN A 239 -6.56 -19.38 8.24
C ASN A 239 -5.23 -18.70 8.60
N LEU A 240 -4.48 -18.19 7.61
CA LEU A 240 -3.27 -17.41 7.89
C LEU A 240 -3.61 -16.07 8.53
N VAL A 241 -4.60 -15.33 8.01
CA VAL A 241 -5.06 -14.06 8.59
C VAL A 241 -5.46 -14.25 10.06
N ARG A 242 -6.31 -15.23 10.34
CA ARG A 242 -6.75 -15.55 11.71
C ARG A 242 -5.58 -15.93 12.61
N TRP A 243 -4.65 -16.76 12.12
CA TRP A 243 -3.50 -17.22 12.88
C TRP A 243 -2.52 -16.07 13.18
N LEU A 244 -2.23 -15.19 12.22
CA LEU A 244 -1.39 -14.00 12.44
C LEU A 244 -1.99 -13.09 13.52
N GLU A 245 -3.26 -12.76 13.39
CA GLU A 245 -3.94 -11.86 14.32
C GLU A 245 -4.16 -12.47 15.70
N LYS A 246 -4.45 -13.79 15.77
CA LYS A 246 -4.53 -14.57 17.03
C LYS A 246 -3.23 -14.51 17.82
N ASN A 247 -2.10 -14.59 17.13
CA ASN A 247 -0.77 -14.61 17.75
C ASN A 247 -0.18 -13.19 17.93
N GLY A 248 -0.95 -12.14 17.63
CA GLY A 248 -0.57 -10.76 17.88
C GLY A 248 0.54 -10.22 16.97
N TYR A 249 0.72 -10.79 15.78
CA TYR A 249 1.65 -10.23 14.81
C TYR A 249 1.18 -8.86 14.34
N ASP A 250 2.10 -7.92 14.24
CA ASP A 250 1.83 -6.60 13.66
C ASP A 250 1.84 -6.71 12.14
N VAL A 251 0.65 -6.75 11.55
CA VAL A 251 0.43 -6.96 10.13
C VAL A 251 -0.45 -5.87 9.54
N THR A 252 -0.06 -5.35 8.37
CA THR A 252 -0.91 -4.51 7.52
C THR A 252 -1.25 -5.26 6.25
N TYR A 253 -2.29 -4.80 5.56
CA TYR A 253 -2.87 -5.50 4.42
C TYR A 253 -2.80 -4.64 3.17
N THR A 254 -2.54 -5.28 2.05
CA THR A 254 -2.46 -4.67 0.71
C THR A 254 -3.06 -5.62 -0.33
N THR A 255 -3.11 -5.21 -1.58
CA THR A 255 -3.57 -6.05 -2.71
C THR A 255 -2.54 -6.07 -3.82
N ASP A 256 -2.67 -7.00 -4.77
CA ASP A 256 -1.86 -7.05 -5.99
C ASP A 256 -1.82 -5.71 -6.73
N VAL A 257 -2.97 -5.03 -6.80
CA VAL A 257 -3.10 -3.72 -7.47
C VAL A 257 -2.23 -2.65 -6.80
N ASP A 258 -2.13 -2.70 -5.47
CA ASP A 258 -1.28 -1.79 -4.70
C ASP A 258 0.20 -2.13 -4.84
N THR A 259 0.54 -3.42 -4.82
CA THR A 259 1.93 -3.89 -5.01
C THR A 259 2.46 -3.47 -6.39
N ASP A 260 1.63 -3.57 -7.44
CA ASP A 260 1.98 -3.04 -8.77
C ASP A 260 2.15 -1.52 -8.78
N ALA A 261 1.44 -0.80 -7.91
CA ALA A 261 1.59 0.64 -7.78
C ALA A 261 2.93 1.04 -7.15
N ASN A 262 3.57 0.12 -6.42
CA ASN A 262 4.85 0.30 -5.73
C ASN A 262 4.89 1.60 -4.91
N ASP A 263 3.90 1.78 -4.03
CA ASP A 263 3.71 2.98 -3.21
C ASP A 263 4.70 3.11 -2.02
N GLY A 264 5.73 2.26 -1.98
CA GLY A 264 6.76 2.23 -0.94
C GLY A 264 6.39 1.41 0.29
N ALA A 265 5.19 0.85 0.39
CA ALA A 265 4.75 0.07 1.54
C ALA A 265 5.65 -1.16 1.79
N LEU A 266 6.10 -1.85 0.75
CA LEU A 266 7.01 -3.00 0.86
C LEU A 266 8.25 -2.70 1.69
N LEU A 267 8.89 -1.54 1.47
CA LEU A 267 10.16 -1.19 2.11
C LEU A 267 10.01 -0.76 3.59
N SER A 268 8.81 -0.48 4.03
CA SER A 268 8.53 -0.09 5.42
C SER A 268 8.23 -1.27 6.34
N HIS A 269 8.31 -2.52 5.83
CA HIS A 269 8.00 -3.74 6.56
C HIS A 269 9.23 -4.66 6.66
N LYS A 270 9.24 -5.55 7.69
CA LYS A 270 10.30 -6.56 7.86
C LYS A 270 10.09 -7.76 6.95
N GLY A 271 8.84 -8.05 6.60
CA GLY A 271 8.50 -9.17 5.75
C GLY A 271 7.24 -8.96 4.93
N PHE A 272 7.26 -9.44 3.69
CA PHE A 272 6.13 -9.52 2.78
C PHE A 272 5.57 -10.94 2.82
N LEU A 273 4.25 -11.08 2.92
CA LEU A 273 3.54 -12.35 3.02
C LEU A 273 2.53 -12.48 1.87
N SER A 274 2.73 -13.46 1.00
CA SER A 274 1.76 -13.93 0.01
C SER A 274 1.25 -15.30 0.42
N THR A 275 -0.01 -15.64 0.19
CA THR A 275 -0.58 -16.91 0.61
C THR A 275 -1.59 -17.47 -0.39
N GLY A 276 -1.81 -18.79 -0.32
CA GLY A 276 -2.81 -19.51 -1.10
C GLY A 276 -2.47 -19.55 -2.57
N HIS A 277 -3.30 -18.93 -3.40
CA HIS A 277 -3.20 -18.95 -4.86
C HIS A 277 -2.93 -17.54 -5.39
N ASP A 278 -1.68 -17.14 -5.53
CA ASP A 278 -1.25 -15.82 -5.99
C ASP A 278 -0.56 -15.90 -7.36
N GLU A 279 -1.30 -16.39 -8.35
CA GLU A 279 -0.83 -16.88 -9.65
C GLU A 279 -0.55 -15.76 -10.67
N TYR A 280 -1.35 -14.67 -10.64
CA TYR A 280 -1.31 -13.61 -11.67
C TYR A 280 -0.61 -12.37 -11.17
N TRP A 281 0.63 -12.21 -11.56
CA TRP A 281 1.44 -11.05 -11.19
C TRP A 281 1.68 -10.13 -12.39
N SER A 282 1.74 -8.83 -12.14
CA SER A 282 2.26 -7.92 -13.15
C SER A 282 3.79 -7.86 -13.11
N LYS A 283 4.38 -7.32 -14.19
CA LYS A 283 5.81 -6.98 -14.18
C LYS A 283 6.14 -6.04 -13.02
N GLY A 284 5.27 -5.06 -12.74
CA GLY A 284 5.44 -4.09 -11.65
C GLY A 284 5.48 -4.75 -10.27
N MET A 285 4.58 -5.71 -10.00
CA MET A 285 4.59 -6.50 -8.76
C MET A 285 5.91 -7.27 -8.59
N TYR A 286 6.33 -7.99 -9.62
CA TYR A 286 7.57 -8.76 -9.57
C TYR A 286 8.77 -7.85 -9.30
N ASP A 287 8.87 -6.72 -10.01
CA ASP A 287 9.96 -5.75 -9.84
C ASP A 287 9.97 -5.17 -8.42
N ALA A 288 8.81 -4.80 -7.89
CA ALA A 288 8.67 -4.24 -6.54
C ALA A 288 9.08 -5.23 -5.44
N VAL A 289 8.60 -6.48 -5.52
CA VAL A 289 8.92 -7.51 -4.52
C VAL A 289 10.38 -7.97 -4.63
N GLN A 290 10.92 -8.09 -5.86
CA GLN A 290 12.34 -8.37 -6.06
C GLN A 290 13.23 -7.24 -5.51
N ALA A 291 12.86 -5.99 -5.73
CA ALA A 291 13.58 -4.84 -5.19
C ALA A 291 13.51 -4.81 -3.66
N ALA A 292 12.37 -5.11 -3.07
CA ALA A 292 12.22 -5.21 -1.62
C ALA A 292 13.10 -6.31 -1.03
N ARG A 293 13.14 -7.51 -1.63
CA ARG A 293 14.09 -8.58 -1.25
C ARG A 293 15.53 -8.09 -1.31
N ASN A 294 15.91 -7.41 -2.40
CA ASN A 294 17.25 -6.91 -2.60
C ASN A 294 17.61 -5.76 -1.63
N ALA A 295 16.62 -5.10 -1.06
CA ALA A 295 16.74 -4.10 0.00
C ALA A 295 16.70 -4.69 1.42
N GLY A 296 16.60 -6.01 1.58
CA GLY A 296 16.64 -6.68 2.87
C GLY A 296 15.28 -7.03 3.47
N VAL A 297 14.17 -6.81 2.73
CA VAL A 297 12.83 -7.25 3.17
C VAL A 297 12.70 -8.76 2.96
N ASN A 298 12.33 -9.49 4.00
CA ASN A 298 12.11 -10.92 3.93
C ASN A 298 10.83 -11.24 3.15
N LEU A 299 10.79 -12.39 2.46
CA LEU A 299 9.63 -12.82 1.70
C LEU A 299 9.13 -14.18 2.18
N ALA A 300 7.84 -14.35 2.33
CA ALA A 300 7.23 -15.65 2.57
C ALA A 300 6.05 -15.88 1.61
N PHE A 301 6.17 -16.92 0.82
CA PHE A 301 5.12 -17.43 -0.07
C PHE A 301 4.51 -18.67 0.57
N PHE A 302 3.40 -18.48 1.29
CA PHE A 302 2.61 -19.54 1.93
C PHE A 302 1.60 -20.14 0.95
N GLY A 303 2.04 -20.39 -0.25
CA GLY A 303 1.24 -20.85 -1.36
C GLY A 303 2.05 -21.68 -2.34
N ALA A 304 1.45 -22.03 -3.47
CA ALA A 304 2.08 -22.58 -4.64
C ALA A 304 1.48 -21.97 -5.90
N ASN A 305 2.12 -22.23 -7.05
CA ASN A 305 1.75 -21.62 -8.33
C ASN A 305 1.67 -20.08 -8.23
N ALA A 306 2.46 -19.49 -7.34
CA ALA A 306 2.56 -18.04 -7.24
C ALA A 306 3.49 -17.50 -8.35
N VAL A 307 3.26 -16.26 -8.78
CA VAL A 307 4.11 -15.58 -9.80
C VAL A 307 4.16 -16.32 -11.13
N TYR A 308 3.09 -17.00 -11.53
CA TYR A 308 3.11 -17.90 -12.70
C TYR A 308 2.81 -17.18 -14.01
N TRP A 309 1.63 -16.51 -14.12
CA TRP A 309 1.27 -15.74 -15.30
C TRP A 309 1.66 -14.26 -15.16
N GLN A 310 2.44 -13.75 -16.10
CA GLN A 310 2.60 -12.30 -16.23
C GLN A 310 1.33 -11.70 -16.80
N ALA A 311 0.73 -10.78 -16.06
CA ALA A 311 -0.42 -9.99 -16.45
C ALA A 311 -0.05 -8.50 -16.52
N ARG A 312 -0.94 -7.67 -17.06
CA ARG A 312 -0.81 -6.20 -17.02
C ARG A 312 -2.14 -5.55 -16.72
N TYR A 313 -2.10 -4.33 -16.24
CA TYR A 313 -3.31 -3.56 -15.97
C TYR A 313 -3.62 -2.57 -17.09
N GLU A 314 -4.92 -2.41 -17.34
CA GLU A 314 -5.47 -1.35 -18.18
C GLU A 314 -6.51 -0.54 -17.37
N PRO A 315 -6.78 0.73 -17.74
CA PRO A 315 -7.87 1.48 -17.13
C PRO A 315 -9.23 0.90 -17.55
N SER A 316 -10.26 1.19 -16.75
CA SER A 316 -11.66 0.95 -17.16
C SER A 316 -12.06 1.85 -18.33
N ALA A 317 -13.17 1.55 -18.98
CA ALA A 317 -13.75 2.40 -20.01
C ALA A 317 -14.06 3.84 -19.52
N GLY A 318 -14.30 4.02 -18.22
CA GLY A 318 -14.47 5.31 -17.56
C GLY A 318 -13.18 6.02 -17.19
N GLY A 319 -11.99 5.44 -17.49
CA GLY A 319 -10.68 6.01 -17.21
C GLY A 319 -10.13 5.75 -15.80
N ALA A 320 -10.81 4.95 -14.97
CA ALA A 320 -10.29 4.56 -13.67
C ALA A 320 -9.11 3.59 -13.86
N ALA A 321 -7.95 3.93 -13.27
CA ALA A 321 -6.71 3.18 -13.45
C ALA A 321 -6.79 1.76 -12.87
N LYS A 322 -6.08 0.81 -13.49
CA LYS A 322 -5.88 -0.57 -13.00
C LYS A 322 -7.17 -1.35 -12.70
N ARG A 323 -8.27 -1.05 -13.44
CA ARG A 323 -9.54 -1.77 -13.26
C ARG A 323 -9.72 -2.98 -14.17
N VAL A 324 -8.84 -3.17 -15.14
CA VAL A 324 -8.87 -4.30 -16.08
C VAL A 324 -7.55 -5.04 -15.98
N LEU A 325 -7.62 -6.33 -15.69
CA LEU A 325 -6.48 -7.25 -15.72
C LEU A 325 -6.45 -7.94 -17.10
N VAL A 326 -5.31 -7.91 -17.76
CA VAL A 326 -5.08 -8.45 -19.10
C VAL A 326 -4.13 -9.62 -19.02
N CYS A 327 -4.50 -10.78 -19.58
CA CYS A 327 -3.63 -11.93 -19.73
C CYS A 327 -4.04 -12.76 -20.94
N TYR A 328 -3.28 -12.64 -22.02
CA TYR A 328 -3.46 -13.41 -23.24
C TYR A 328 -2.98 -14.85 -23.13
N LYS A 329 -2.03 -15.13 -22.25
CA LYS A 329 -1.38 -16.44 -22.04
C LYS A 329 -0.62 -16.96 -23.27
N ASP A 330 -0.46 -16.15 -24.29
CA ASP A 330 0.17 -16.51 -25.55
C ASP A 330 0.74 -15.25 -26.23
N ALA A 331 2.06 -15.22 -26.40
CA ALA A 331 2.75 -14.13 -27.06
C ALA A 331 2.28 -13.91 -28.49
N SER A 332 1.79 -14.94 -29.22
CA SER A 332 1.35 -14.79 -30.58
C SER A 332 0.07 -13.98 -30.72
N THR A 333 -0.77 -14.01 -29.71
CA THR A 333 -2.09 -13.34 -29.67
C THR A 333 -2.09 -12.03 -28.88
N ASP A 334 -1.10 -11.81 -27.98
CA ASP A 334 -1.00 -10.56 -27.23
C ASP A 334 -0.57 -9.41 -28.17
N PRO A 335 -1.35 -8.32 -28.29
CA PRO A 335 -0.98 -7.18 -29.12
C PRO A 335 0.22 -6.38 -28.59
N VAL A 336 0.60 -6.56 -27.32
CA VAL A 336 1.77 -5.92 -26.70
C VAL A 336 2.95 -6.88 -26.77
N ARG A 337 4.06 -6.42 -27.38
CA ARG A 337 5.26 -7.21 -27.67
C ARG A 337 6.49 -6.57 -27.02
N ASP A 338 6.50 -6.52 -25.70
CA ASP A 338 7.59 -5.96 -24.90
C ASP A 338 7.75 -6.73 -23.58
N ALA A 339 8.45 -6.16 -22.62
CA ALA A 339 8.67 -6.76 -21.31
C ALA A 339 7.37 -6.98 -20.49
N THR A 340 6.21 -6.50 -20.97
CA THR A 340 4.89 -6.67 -20.34
C THR A 340 3.97 -7.63 -21.15
N THR A 341 4.50 -8.34 -22.14
CA THR A 341 3.77 -9.40 -22.85
C THR A 341 3.24 -10.43 -21.85
N THR A 342 1.97 -10.78 -21.98
CA THR A 342 1.27 -11.59 -20.97
C THR A 342 1.37 -13.08 -21.28
N VAL A 343 2.46 -13.66 -20.82
CA VAL A 343 2.83 -15.08 -20.91
C VAL A 343 3.28 -15.59 -19.54
N LEU A 344 3.79 -16.80 -19.43
CA LEU A 344 4.42 -17.28 -18.20
C LEU A 344 5.65 -16.43 -17.86
N PHE A 345 5.91 -16.20 -16.57
CA PHE A 345 7.16 -15.54 -16.17
C PHE A 345 8.41 -16.31 -16.61
N ARG A 346 8.31 -17.64 -16.72
CA ARG A 346 9.38 -18.51 -17.22
C ARG A 346 9.52 -18.55 -18.74
N ASP A 347 8.59 -17.96 -19.49
CA ASP A 347 8.66 -17.89 -20.96
C ASP A 347 9.95 -17.17 -21.41
N PRO A 348 10.64 -17.64 -22.47
CA PRO A 348 11.88 -17.03 -22.95
C PRO A 348 11.78 -15.52 -23.25
N LEU A 349 10.60 -14.99 -23.58
CA LEU A 349 10.39 -13.55 -23.80
C LEU A 349 10.50 -12.73 -22.52
N VAL A 350 10.06 -13.29 -21.40
CA VAL A 350 10.12 -12.64 -20.06
C VAL A 350 11.37 -13.09 -19.34
N ASN A 351 11.70 -14.38 -19.41
CA ASN A 351 12.89 -15.02 -18.85
C ASN A 351 13.12 -14.72 -17.36
N ARG A 352 12.06 -14.81 -16.56
CA ARG A 352 12.08 -14.60 -15.11
C ARG A 352 11.38 -15.77 -14.40
N PRO A 353 11.96 -17.00 -14.47
CA PRO A 353 11.36 -18.16 -13.82
C PRO A 353 11.07 -17.87 -12.35
N GLU A 354 9.92 -18.28 -11.88
CA GLU A 354 9.38 -18.00 -10.53
C GLU A 354 10.39 -18.40 -9.45
N GLN A 355 11.10 -19.53 -9.66
CA GLN A 355 12.10 -20.02 -8.71
C GLN A 355 13.30 -19.08 -8.55
N THR A 356 13.54 -18.13 -9.47
CA THR A 356 14.58 -17.10 -9.26
C THR A 356 14.23 -16.14 -8.12
N LEU A 357 12.94 -16.04 -7.81
CA LEU A 357 12.43 -15.25 -6.69
C LEU A 357 12.09 -16.13 -5.48
N MET A 358 11.43 -17.27 -5.68
CA MET A 358 10.86 -18.10 -4.60
C MET A 358 11.73 -19.30 -4.20
N GLY A 359 12.67 -19.74 -5.05
CA GLY A 359 13.46 -20.95 -4.85
C GLY A 359 12.80 -22.23 -5.34
N VAL A 360 11.50 -22.19 -5.64
CA VAL A 360 10.71 -23.26 -6.27
C VAL A 360 9.75 -22.65 -7.28
N MET A 361 9.13 -23.45 -8.14
CA MET A 361 8.22 -23.01 -9.18
C MET A 361 7.16 -24.08 -9.45
N PHE A 362 5.99 -23.66 -9.95
CA PHE A 362 4.86 -24.54 -10.23
C PHE A 362 5.25 -25.74 -11.09
N ARG A 363 4.76 -26.91 -10.66
CA ARG A 363 5.01 -28.18 -11.33
C ARG A 363 3.74 -28.88 -11.80
N ASP A 364 2.78 -29.10 -10.90
CA ASP A 364 1.62 -29.96 -11.16
C ASP A 364 0.49 -29.69 -10.15
N GLU A 365 -0.66 -30.27 -10.42
CA GLU A 365 -1.79 -30.29 -9.50
C GLU A 365 -2.27 -31.72 -9.19
N VAL A 366 -2.90 -31.91 -8.04
CA VAL A 366 -3.56 -33.19 -7.75
C VAL A 366 -5.01 -33.13 -8.23
N PRO A 367 -5.53 -34.24 -8.81
CA PRO A 367 -6.92 -34.27 -9.24
C PRO A 367 -7.88 -34.06 -8.08
N PHE A 368 -8.95 -33.31 -8.31
CA PHE A 368 -10.02 -33.15 -7.33
C PHE A 368 -10.72 -34.49 -7.11
N SER A 369 -11.00 -34.80 -5.85
CA SER A 369 -11.90 -35.92 -5.54
C SER A 369 -13.32 -35.63 -6.01
N ALA A 370 -14.14 -36.69 -6.11
CA ALA A 370 -15.58 -36.50 -6.29
C ALA A 370 -16.15 -35.57 -5.18
N PRO A 371 -17.23 -34.80 -5.46
CA PRO A 371 -17.82 -33.94 -4.45
C PRO A 371 -18.14 -34.73 -3.18
N ASP A 372 -17.86 -34.14 -2.03
CA ASP A 372 -18.27 -34.68 -0.74
C ASP A 372 -19.79 -34.90 -0.77
N PRO A 373 -20.28 -36.12 -0.51
CA PRO A 373 -21.70 -36.43 -0.68
C PRO A 373 -22.62 -35.73 0.34
N VAL A 374 -22.06 -35.12 1.38
CA VAL A 374 -22.80 -34.40 2.43
C VAL A 374 -22.83 -32.90 2.15
N THR A 375 -21.69 -32.33 1.75
CA THR A 375 -21.54 -30.88 1.55
C THR A 375 -21.64 -30.44 0.10
N GLY A 376 -21.49 -31.36 -0.85
CA GLY A 376 -21.43 -31.07 -2.28
C GLY A 376 -20.12 -30.39 -2.73
N ASN A 377 -19.22 -30.11 -1.80
CA ASN A 377 -17.96 -29.43 -2.07
C ASN A 377 -16.90 -30.40 -2.60
N TYR A 378 -16.15 -29.97 -3.59
CA TYR A 378 -14.96 -30.67 -4.04
C TYR A 378 -13.86 -30.50 -3.01
N VAL A 379 -13.39 -31.60 -2.42
CA VAL A 379 -12.23 -31.61 -1.53
C VAL A 379 -11.02 -32.02 -2.35
N PRO A 380 -9.96 -31.23 -2.41
CA PRO A 380 -8.72 -31.59 -3.09
C PRO A 380 -8.17 -32.89 -2.50
N ASN A 381 -7.65 -33.77 -3.35
CA ASN A 381 -7.03 -35.02 -2.91
C ASN A 381 -5.60 -34.80 -2.41
N ASN A 382 -5.44 -33.86 -1.48
CA ASN A 382 -4.16 -33.42 -0.96
C ASN A 382 -3.32 -34.54 -0.37
N SER A 383 -2.02 -34.52 -0.67
CA SER A 383 -0.99 -35.43 -0.16
C SER A 383 -0.40 -34.94 1.17
N PRO A 384 0.31 -35.80 1.91
CA PRO A 384 1.02 -35.37 3.12
C PRO A 384 2.22 -34.47 2.81
N TYR A 385 2.48 -33.49 3.65
CA TYR A 385 3.75 -32.76 3.67
C TYR A 385 4.82 -33.61 4.36
N VAL A 386 5.92 -33.93 3.68
CA VAL A 386 6.99 -34.81 4.17
C VAL A 386 8.25 -34.00 4.41
N VAL A 387 8.69 -33.94 5.66
CA VAL A 387 9.82 -33.14 6.14
C VAL A 387 11.15 -33.72 5.67
N THR A 388 12.05 -32.82 5.23
CA THR A 388 13.47 -33.11 5.04
C THR A 388 14.29 -31.98 5.70
N ASN A 389 15.58 -32.27 6.00
CA ASN A 389 16.45 -31.32 6.68
C ASN A 389 15.87 -30.82 8.01
N SER A 390 15.33 -31.74 8.82
CA SER A 390 14.67 -31.46 10.11
C SER A 390 15.58 -30.78 11.14
N SER A 391 16.90 -30.84 10.95
CA SER A 391 17.90 -30.06 11.73
C SER A 391 17.94 -28.59 11.42
N HIS A 392 17.31 -28.14 10.33
CA HIS A 392 17.26 -26.72 9.98
C HIS A 392 16.57 -25.91 11.08
N TRP A 393 17.09 -24.70 11.37
CA TRP A 393 16.58 -23.85 12.45
C TRP A 393 15.08 -23.56 12.34
N LEU A 394 14.53 -23.60 11.15
CA LEU A 394 13.10 -23.40 10.91
C LEU A 394 12.25 -24.44 11.66
N TYR A 395 12.74 -25.65 11.80
CA TYR A 395 12.06 -26.73 12.53
C TYR A 395 12.44 -26.81 14.03
N ALA A 396 13.19 -25.84 14.55
CA ALA A 396 13.58 -25.85 15.97
C ALA A 396 12.34 -25.87 16.89
N GLY A 397 12.33 -26.80 17.83
CA GLY A 397 11.25 -26.96 18.81
C GLY A 397 9.93 -27.52 18.25
N THR A 398 9.90 -27.98 17.00
CA THR A 398 8.73 -28.67 16.41
C THR A 398 8.67 -30.16 16.76
N GLY A 399 9.83 -30.81 17.05
CA GLY A 399 9.97 -32.23 17.18
C GLY A 399 9.99 -33.02 15.88
N PHE A 400 9.96 -32.34 14.70
CA PHE A 400 10.08 -32.98 13.40
C PHE A 400 11.40 -33.73 13.24
N LYS A 401 11.32 -34.88 12.55
CA LYS A 401 12.45 -35.67 12.04
C LYS A 401 12.29 -35.81 10.54
N ASP A 402 13.39 -36.11 9.84
CA ASP A 402 13.34 -36.40 8.40
C ASP A 402 12.42 -37.61 8.14
N GLY A 403 11.50 -37.44 7.18
CA GLY A 403 10.46 -38.42 6.89
C GLY A 403 9.16 -38.27 7.67
N ASP A 404 9.11 -37.43 8.69
CA ASP A 404 7.84 -37.13 9.37
C ASP A 404 6.89 -36.41 8.39
N SER A 405 5.58 -36.68 8.55
CA SER A 405 4.57 -36.17 7.66
C SER A 405 3.45 -35.41 8.39
N VAL A 406 2.85 -34.44 7.66
CA VAL A 406 1.61 -33.76 8.06
C VAL A 406 0.56 -34.05 7.00
N PRO A 407 -0.56 -34.70 7.34
CA PRO A 407 -1.57 -35.12 6.38
C PRO A 407 -2.25 -33.93 5.70
N LYS A 408 -2.64 -34.12 4.43
CA LYS A 408 -3.51 -33.17 3.69
C LYS A 408 -2.97 -31.74 3.52
N LEU A 409 -1.68 -31.54 3.66
CA LEU A 409 -1.09 -30.19 3.57
C LEU A 409 -0.46 -29.89 2.19
N VAL A 410 -0.31 -30.88 1.30
CA VAL A 410 0.27 -30.72 -0.05
C VAL A 410 -0.82 -30.87 -1.11
N GLY A 411 -1.12 -29.78 -1.79
CA GLY A 411 -2.14 -29.65 -2.84
C GLY A 411 -2.91 -28.31 -2.80
N TYR A 412 -3.90 -28.07 -3.66
CA TYR A 412 -4.06 -28.94 -4.84
C TYR A 412 -3.02 -28.65 -5.94
N GLU A 413 -2.38 -27.48 -5.95
CA GLU A 413 -1.24 -27.15 -6.80
C GLU A 413 0.05 -27.14 -5.99
N MET A 414 1.14 -27.55 -6.61
CA MET A 414 2.42 -27.77 -5.95
C MET A 414 3.57 -27.21 -6.77
N ASP A 415 4.56 -26.72 -6.01
CA ASP A 415 5.84 -26.27 -6.54
C ASP A 415 6.96 -27.26 -6.26
N ARG A 416 7.99 -27.24 -7.08
CA ARG A 416 9.30 -27.83 -6.81
C ARG A 416 10.42 -27.07 -7.51
N TYR A 417 11.66 -27.39 -7.19
CA TYR A 417 12.79 -26.93 -7.96
C TYR A 417 12.89 -27.68 -9.30
N ASP A 418 13.13 -26.94 -10.38
CA ASP A 418 13.40 -27.49 -11.70
C ASP A 418 14.79 -27.02 -12.19
N SER A 419 15.72 -27.98 -12.34
CA SER A 419 17.11 -27.71 -12.72
C SER A 419 17.27 -27.18 -14.16
N SER A 420 16.22 -27.21 -14.99
CA SER A 420 16.24 -26.62 -16.35
C SER A 420 16.11 -25.10 -16.34
N PHE A 421 15.76 -24.50 -15.22
CA PHE A 421 15.64 -23.06 -15.05
C PHE A 421 16.63 -22.54 -13.99
N ALA A 422 16.99 -21.26 -14.09
CA ALA A 422 17.88 -20.63 -13.12
C ALA A 422 17.23 -20.57 -11.73
N GLY A 423 18.01 -20.85 -10.69
CA GLY A 423 17.62 -20.62 -9.29
C GLY A 423 17.90 -19.20 -8.83
N PRO A 424 17.70 -18.90 -7.52
CA PRO A 424 17.97 -17.57 -6.95
C PRO A 424 19.44 -17.18 -7.08
N THR A 425 19.72 -16.08 -7.76
CA THR A 425 21.10 -15.62 -7.99
C THR A 425 21.77 -15.17 -6.71
N GLY A 426 22.97 -15.72 -6.42
CA GLY A 426 23.76 -15.38 -5.24
C GLY A 426 23.14 -15.83 -3.91
N ALA A 427 22.15 -16.71 -3.94
CA ALA A 427 21.52 -17.26 -2.75
C ALA A 427 22.55 -18.04 -1.91
N THR A 428 22.48 -17.84 -0.61
CA THR A 428 23.22 -18.62 0.39
C THR A 428 22.21 -19.41 1.24
N GLN A 429 22.69 -20.45 1.92
CA GLN A 429 21.88 -21.29 2.80
C GLN A 429 20.59 -21.81 2.12
N TRP A 430 20.62 -22.05 0.82
CA TRP A 430 19.46 -22.53 0.08
C TRP A 430 19.20 -24.01 0.42
N THR A 431 18.05 -24.25 1.05
CA THR A 431 17.68 -25.55 1.59
C THR A 431 16.25 -25.92 1.18
N PHE A 432 16.07 -27.18 0.76
CA PHE A 432 14.74 -27.75 0.58
C PHE A 432 14.30 -28.40 1.89
N LEU A 433 13.17 -27.97 2.39
CA LEU A 433 12.65 -28.29 3.73
C LEU A 433 11.66 -29.45 3.69
N SER A 434 11.18 -29.81 2.52
CA SER A 434 10.31 -30.95 2.29
C SER A 434 10.62 -31.64 0.96
N ASN A 435 10.24 -32.92 0.90
CA ASN A 435 10.19 -33.68 -0.33
C ASN A 435 8.95 -34.59 -0.26
N SER A 436 7.82 -34.06 -0.68
CA SER A 436 6.48 -34.58 -0.44
C SER A 436 5.96 -35.29 -1.69
N PRO A 437 5.95 -36.63 -1.76
CA PRO A 437 5.50 -37.35 -2.95
C PRO A 437 3.99 -37.22 -3.16
N TYR A 438 3.57 -37.11 -4.42
CA TYR A 438 2.16 -37.10 -4.82
C TYR A 438 1.97 -37.74 -6.20
N THR A 439 0.72 -37.98 -6.56
CA THR A 439 0.34 -38.32 -7.93
C THR A 439 -0.40 -37.15 -8.54
N GLY A 440 0.25 -36.50 -9.51
CA GLY A 440 -0.26 -35.32 -10.19
C GLY A 440 -1.14 -35.65 -11.39
N GLU A 441 -1.88 -34.66 -11.85
CA GLU A 441 -2.80 -34.78 -13.00
C GLU A 441 -2.04 -34.79 -14.32
N PHE A 442 -0.95 -34.01 -14.44
CA PHE A 442 -0.23 -33.85 -15.73
C PHE A 442 0.99 -34.75 -15.88
N TYR A 443 1.72 -35.01 -14.79
CA TYR A 443 3.01 -35.73 -14.83
C TYR A 443 3.03 -37.05 -14.05
N GLY A 444 1.94 -37.43 -13.38
CA GLY A 444 1.84 -38.68 -12.63
C GLY A 444 2.61 -38.62 -11.30
N ALA A 445 3.52 -39.58 -11.06
CA ALA A 445 4.28 -39.63 -9.81
C ALA A 445 5.33 -38.51 -9.77
N GLU A 446 5.16 -37.54 -8.87
CA GLU A 446 5.96 -36.35 -8.68
C GLU A 446 6.19 -36.05 -7.19
N TYR A 447 6.88 -34.97 -6.89
CA TYR A 447 7.09 -34.48 -5.52
C TYR A 447 7.02 -32.96 -5.43
N ALA A 448 6.50 -32.47 -4.30
CA ALA A 448 6.48 -31.06 -3.94
C ALA A 448 7.61 -30.72 -2.96
N GLN A 449 8.14 -29.49 -3.06
CA GLN A 449 9.22 -29.02 -2.20
C GLN A 449 8.90 -27.65 -1.61
N SER A 450 9.12 -27.51 -0.31
CA SER A 450 9.29 -26.20 0.33
C SER A 450 10.75 -25.79 0.24
N SER A 451 10.99 -24.49 0.06
CA SER A 451 12.32 -23.90 -0.09
C SER A 451 12.52 -22.75 0.87
N ILE A 452 13.73 -22.63 1.40
CA ILE A 452 14.21 -21.43 2.08
C ILE A 452 15.62 -21.09 1.62
N TYR A 453 15.90 -19.81 1.38
CA TYR A 453 17.24 -19.32 1.07
C TYR A 453 17.47 -17.95 1.65
N GLN A 454 18.72 -17.55 1.79
CA GLN A 454 19.11 -16.18 2.11
C GLN A 454 19.61 -15.47 0.86
N ALA A 455 19.00 -14.33 0.52
CA ALA A 455 19.44 -13.47 -0.58
C ALA A 455 20.74 -12.71 -0.22
N PRO A 456 21.51 -12.19 -1.20
CA PRO A 456 22.72 -11.40 -0.93
C PRO A 456 22.50 -10.17 -0.02
N SER A 457 21.29 -9.64 0.03
CA SER A 457 20.86 -8.57 0.95
C SER A 457 20.73 -8.99 2.40
N GLY A 458 20.83 -10.27 2.70
CA GLY A 458 20.52 -10.85 4.01
C GLY A 458 19.06 -11.23 4.19
N ALA A 459 18.18 -10.86 3.27
CA ALA A 459 16.75 -11.23 3.33
C ALA A 459 16.56 -12.75 3.21
N TRP A 460 15.71 -13.31 4.05
CA TRP A 460 15.25 -14.68 3.92
C TRP A 460 14.07 -14.74 2.96
N VAL A 461 14.05 -15.74 2.11
CA VAL A 461 12.93 -16.05 1.23
C VAL A 461 12.49 -17.48 1.49
N PHE A 462 11.24 -17.65 1.84
CA PHE A 462 10.57 -18.93 2.09
C PHE A 462 9.44 -19.13 1.10
N ALA A 463 9.33 -20.34 0.54
CA ALA A 463 8.19 -20.79 -0.23
C ALA A 463 7.71 -22.14 0.30
N SER A 464 6.43 -22.26 0.63
CA SER A 464 5.85 -23.48 1.14
C SER A 464 5.71 -24.58 0.09
N GLY A 465 5.63 -24.22 -1.18
CA GLY A 465 5.48 -25.13 -2.32
C GLY A 465 4.13 -25.87 -2.36
N THR A 466 3.13 -25.37 -1.64
CA THR A 466 1.77 -25.91 -1.60
C THR A 466 0.75 -24.79 -1.33
N MET A 467 -0.39 -24.83 -2.00
CA MET A 467 -1.47 -23.86 -1.76
C MET A 467 -2.09 -24.00 -0.36
N SER A 468 -2.05 -25.18 0.23
CA SER A 468 -2.78 -25.50 1.45
C SER A 468 -2.00 -25.26 2.75
N TRP A 469 -0.87 -24.55 2.73
CA TRP A 469 -0.07 -24.29 3.94
C TRP A 469 -0.88 -23.68 5.08
N SER A 470 -1.78 -22.73 4.75
CA SER A 470 -2.63 -22.07 5.74
C SER A 470 -3.56 -23.03 6.50
N TRP A 471 -3.89 -24.17 5.93
CA TRP A 471 -4.71 -25.20 6.59
C TRP A 471 -4.01 -25.84 7.80
N GLY A 472 -2.68 -25.82 7.81
CA GLY A 472 -1.86 -26.23 8.96
C GLY A 472 -1.85 -25.22 10.11
N LEU A 473 -2.42 -24.01 9.94
CA LEU A 473 -2.31 -22.91 10.90
C LEU A 473 -3.56 -22.67 11.75
N ASP A 474 -4.76 -22.82 11.20
CA ASP A 474 -6.03 -22.66 11.94
C ASP A 474 -7.05 -23.68 11.40
N ASN A 475 -8.09 -23.96 12.19
CA ASN A 475 -9.16 -24.93 11.88
C ASN A 475 -10.47 -24.23 11.48
N TYR A 476 -10.40 -23.07 10.80
CA TYR A 476 -11.63 -22.39 10.43
C TYR A 476 -12.38 -23.14 9.32
N TRP A 477 -11.72 -23.49 8.21
CA TRP A 477 -12.36 -24.14 7.06
C TRP A 477 -12.16 -25.66 7.05
N TYR A 478 -10.93 -26.09 7.32
CA TYR A 478 -10.57 -27.52 7.45
C TYR A 478 -9.90 -27.75 8.80
N THR A 479 -10.04 -28.95 9.34
CA THR A 479 -9.52 -29.32 10.67
C THR A 479 -8.12 -29.96 10.60
N TYR A 480 -7.20 -29.33 9.85
CA TYR A 480 -5.85 -29.83 9.61
C TYR A 480 -4.75 -29.04 10.32
N ALA A 481 -5.09 -28.13 11.22
CA ALA A 481 -4.10 -27.36 11.95
C ALA A 481 -3.15 -28.31 12.74
N ASP A 482 -1.85 -28.11 12.50
CA ASP A 482 -0.79 -28.90 13.13
C ASP A 482 0.14 -27.97 13.93
N PRO A 483 0.35 -28.23 15.24
CA PRO A 483 1.17 -27.36 16.09
C PRO A 483 2.64 -27.30 15.62
N ARG A 484 3.13 -28.29 14.88
CA ARG A 484 4.48 -28.32 14.33
C ARG A 484 4.59 -27.34 13.15
N ILE A 485 3.56 -27.27 12.29
CA ILE A 485 3.47 -26.28 11.18
C ILE A 485 3.29 -24.87 11.74
N GLN A 486 2.45 -24.70 12.77
CA GLN A 486 2.31 -23.43 13.48
C GLN A 486 3.65 -22.96 14.04
N ARG A 487 4.39 -23.87 14.69
CA ARG A 487 5.72 -23.57 15.24
C ARG A 487 6.75 -23.26 14.15
N THR A 488 6.74 -24.01 13.03
CA THR A 488 7.59 -23.74 11.87
C THR A 488 7.34 -22.33 11.32
N THR A 489 6.07 -21.98 11.14
CA THR A 489 5.69 -20.63 10.67
C THR A 489 6.09 -19.55 11.69
N ALA A 490 5.92 -19.79 12.99
CA ALA A 490 6.36 -18.87 14.04
C ALA A 490 7.89 -18.70 14.04
N ASN A 491 8.67 -19.76 13.85
CA ASN A 491 10.12 -19.68 13.75
C ASN A 491 10.55 -18.82 12.55
N LEU A 492 9.90 -18.99 11.39
CA LEU A 492 10.13 -18.18 10.20
C LEU A 492 9.88 -16.69 10.47
N LEU A 493 8.69 -16.36 10.98
CA LEU A 493 8.33 -14.97 11.24
C LEU A 493 9.22 -14.35 12.34
N ASN A 494 9.60 -15.11 13.35
CA ASN A 494 10.57 -14.67 14.36
C ASN A 494 11.95 -14.39 13.75
N ALA A 495 12.39 -15.21 12.80
CA ALA A 495 13.65 -14.98 12.10
C ALA A 495 13.59 -13.73 11.22
N PHE A 496 12.44 -13.42 10.62
CA PHE A 496 12.22 -12.17 9.89
C PHE A 496 12.30 -10.93 10.78
N LEU A 497 11.89 -11.05 12.04
CA LEU A 497 11.92 -9.96 13.02
C LEU A 497 13.31 -9.79 13.66
N ASN A 498 13.96 -10.89 14.01
CA ASN A 498 15.09 -10.92 14.94
C ASN A 498 16.37 -11.54 14.34
N GLY A 499 16.33 -12.02 13.12
CA GLY A 499 17.38 -12.84 12.49
C GLY A 499 17.26 -14.32 12.83
N ALA A 500 17.81 -15.17 11.95
CA ALA A 500 17.83 -16.62 12.18
C ALA A 500 18.78 -16.99 13.33
N PRO A 501 18.51 -18.08 14.08
CA PRO A 501 19.40 -18.56 15.12
C PRO A 501 20.79 -18.88 14.57
N LYS A 502 21.84 -18.52 15.29
CA LYS A 502 23.23 -18.76 14.93
C LYS A 502 23.72 -20.08 15.53
N THR A 503 24.57 -20.81 14.80
CA THR A 503 25.23 -22.01 15.28
C THR A 503 26.69 -21.69 15.65
N VAL A 504 27.19 -22.28 16.75
CA VAL A 504 28.59 -22.09 17.18
C VAL A 504 29.56 -22.80 16.24
N HIS A 505 30.61 -22.11 15.83
CA HIS A 505 31.69 -22.63 15.01
C HIS A 505 32.98 -22.79 15.82
N ASP A 506 33.31 -21.83 16.70
CA ASP A 506 34.54 -21.85 17.53
C ASP A 506 34.33 -21.14 18.89
N LEU A 507 35.37 -21.21 19.75
CA LEU A 507 35.49 -20.42 20.96
C LEU A 507 36.58 -19.35 20.73
N LYS A 508 36.36 -18.13 21.21
CA LYS A 508 37.34 -17.07 21.28
C LYS A 508 37.71 -16.81 22.72
N VAL A 509 39.04 -16.81 23.01
CA VAL A 509 39.58 -16.49 24.31
C VAL A 509 40.26 -15.13 24.27
N THR A 510 39.92 -14.29 25.23
CA THR A 510 40.58 -12.97 25.45
C THR A 510 41.30 -12.97 26.78
N ALA A 511 42.61 -12.75 26.76
CA ALA A 511 43.43 -12.61 27.95
C ALA A 511 44.26 -11.30 27.84
N PRO A 512 44.68 -10.67 28.96
CA PRO A 512 45.58 -9.52 28.90
C PRO A 512 46.94 -9.93 28.27
N ALA A 513 47.59 -9.03 27.58
CA ALA A 513 48.90 -9.28 26.97
C ALA A 513 49.99 -9.53 28.01
N SER A 514 49.79 -9.05 29.27
CA SER A 514 50.66 -9.28 30.40
C SER A 514 49.91 -9.32 31.73
N ALA A 515 50.43 -10.07 32.72
CA ALA A 515 49.93 -10.14 34.09
C ALA A 515 51.09 -10.05 35.10
N ALA A 516 50.80 -9.60 36.31
CA ALA A 516 51.85 -9.62 37.38
C ALA A 516 51.88 -11.00 38.03
N VAL A 517 53.09 -11.44 38.41
CA VAL A 517 53.30 -12.73 39.05
C VAL A 517 52.52 -12.82 40.37
N GLY A 518 51.76 -13.92 40.55
CA GLY A 518 50.98 -14.15 41.75
C GLY A 518 49.67 -13.31 41.86
N GLN A 519 49.33 -12.51 40.88
CA GLN A 519 48.10 -11.70 40.84
C GLN A 519 47.04 -12.33 39.94
N ALA A 520 45.79 -12.32 40.40
CA ALA A 520 44.66 -12.79 39.62
C ALA A 520 44.32 -11.81 38.47
N PHE A 521 44.04 -12.34 37.28
CA PHE A 521 43.57 -11.59 36.12
C PHE A 521 42.40 -12.28 35.44
N THR A 522 41.69 -11.55 34.64
CA THR A 522 40.46 -12.04 33.99
C THR A 522 40.72 -12.57 32.57
N VAL A 523 40.12 -13.72 32.26
CA VAL A 523 40.06 -14.34 30.93
C VAL A 523 38.60 -14.38 30.48
N GLY A 524 38.32 -13.76 29.33
CA GLY A 524 36.98 -13.83 28.67
C GLY A 524 36.94 -14.97 27.67
N VAL A 525 35.79 -15.66 27.61
CA VAL A 525 35.48 -16.70 26.62
C VAL A 525 34.17 -16.36 25.90
N THR A 526 34.18 -16.39 24.56
CA THR A 526 33.02 -16.13 23.73
C THR A 526 32.85 -17.26 22.71
N ALA A 527 31.66 -17.82 22.60
CA ALA A 527 31.28 -18.75 21.53
C ALA A 527 30.91 -17.94 20.28
N GLU A 528 31.58 -18.16 19.15
CA GLU A 528 31.39 -17.41 17.92
C GLU A 528 30.87 -18.32 16.78
N ASP A 529 30.06 -17.71 15.83
CA ASP A 529 29.66 -18.36 14.58
C ASP A 529 30.82 -18.34 13.55
N ALA A 530 30.61 -18.96 12.38
CA ALA A 530 31.63 -19.01 11.32
C ALA A 530 32.03 -17.62 10.76
N GLN A 531 31.30 -16.56 11.11
CA GLN A 531 31.57 -15.15 10.76
C GLN A 531 32.20 -14.38 11.92
N GLY A 532 32.55 -15.02 13.06
CA GLY A 532 33.13 -14.42 14.24
C GLY A 532 32.18 -13.60 15.10
N SER A 533 30.86 -13.81 14.94
CA SER A 533 29.85 -13.11 15.77
C SER A 533 29.41 -13.96 16.95
N PRO A 534 29.17 -13.38 18.14
CA PRO A 534 28.73 -14.12 19.33
C PRO A 534 27.44 -14.91 19.12
N VAL A 535 27.41 -16.16 19.59
CA VAL A 535 26.24 -17.03 19.60
C VAL A 535 25.63 -17.05 21.00
N THR A 536 24.70 -16.13 21.24
CA THR A 536 24.09 -15.90 22.58
C THR A 536 23.22 -17.04 23.09
N THR A 537 22.92 -18.03 22.27
CA THR A 537 22.15 -19.24 22.66
C THR A 537 23.03 -20.38 23.14
N TYR A 538 24.36 -20.24 23.05
CA TYR A 538 25.29 -21.29 23.45
C TYR A 538 25.43 -21.40 24.97
N THR A 539 25.29 -22.63 25.49
CA THR A 539 25.36 -22.95 26.91
C THR A 539 26.32 -24.14 27.18
N GLY A 540 27.35 -24.30 26.34
CA GLY A 540 28.38 -25.33 26.50
C GLY A 540 29.23 -25.12 27.73
N THR A 541 29.81 -26.21 28.28
CA THR A 541 30.71 -26.17 29.43
C THR A 541 32.15 -26.14 28.97
N VAL A 542 32.91 -25.13 29.43
CA VAL A 542 34.33 -24.91 29.04
C VAL A 542 35.28 -25.37 30.17
N HIS A 543 36.38 -26.02 29.76
CA HIS A 543 37.50 -26.47 30.59
C HIS A 543 38.73 -25.62 30.35
N PHE A 544 39.53 -25.31 31.39
CA PHE A 544 40.74 -24.47 31.37
C PHE A 544 42.02 -25.24 31.62
N ALA A 545 43.05 -25.01 30.81
CA ALA A 545 44.41 -25.53 30.99
C ALA A 545 45.45 -24.41 30.76
N THR A 546 46.71 -24.56 31.30
CA THR A 546 47.79 -23.57 31.09
C THR A 546 49.12 -24.26 30.92
N SER A 547 50.08 -23.58 30.27
CA SER A 547 51.49 -23.94 30.19
C SER A 547 52.28 -23.68 31.49
N ASP A 548 51.77 -22.86 32.40
CA ASP A 548 52.43 -22.55 33.69
C ASP A 548 52.26 -23.70 34.66
N THR A 549 53.41 -24.31 35.07
CA THR A 549 53.44 -25.43 36.03
C THR A 549 53.92 -25.00 37.45
N GLY A 550 53.97 -23.66 37.70
CA GLY A 550 54.41 -23.10 38.98
C GLY A 550 53.49 -23.42 40.15
N SER A 551 54.06 -23.63 41.34
CA SER A 551 53.30 -23.81 42.57
C SER A 551 52.60 -22.51 42.97
N GLY A 552 51.32 -22.34 42.69
CA GLY A 552 50.57 -21.12 42.92
C GLY A 552 49.68 -20.75 41.76
N VAL A 553 49.68 -21.53 40.66
CA VAL A 553 48.72 -21.42 39.57
C VAL A 553 47.34 -21.72 40.06
N VAL A 554 46.36 -20.83 39.73
CA VAL A 554 44.93 -21.07 40.01
C VAL A 554 44.16 -20.92 38.69
N LEU A 555 43.46 -22.00 38.28
CA LEU A 555 42.57 -22.05 37.11
C LEU A 555 41.11 -22.17 37.54
N PRO A 556 40.17 -21.64 36.75
CA PRO A 556 38.73 -21.82 36.98
C PRO A 556 38.36 -23.28 36.88
N ALA A 557 37.39 -23.75 37.70
CA ALA A 557 36.70 -25.00 37.47
C ALA A 557 35.87 -24.99 36.17
N ASP A 558 35.56 -26.19 35.63
CA ASP A 558 34.67 -26.34 34.48
C ASP A 558 33.39 -25.56 34.69
N SER A 559 33.04 -24.72 33.71
CA SER A 559 32.00 -23.69 33.81
C SER A 559 31.16 -23.58 32.56
N THR A 560 29.83 -23.50 32.72
CA THR A 560 28.91 -23.31 31.58
C THR A 560 28.88 -21.86 31.16
N LEU A 561 28.98 -21.56 29.86
CA LEU A 561 28.82 -20.23 29.34
C LEU A 561 27.36 -19.78 29.44
N THR A 562 27.15 -18.51 29.78
CA THR A 562 25.84 -17.88 29.87
C THR A 562 25.73 -16.90 28.70
N ASN A 563 24.67 -17.05 27.87
CA ASN A 563 24.51 -16.27 26.64
C ASN A 563 25.75 -16.35 25.72
N GLY A 564 26.37 -17.53 25.64
CA GLY A 564 27.56 -17.78 24.82
C GLY A 564 28.83 -17.09 25.31
N GLN A 565 28.85 -16.55 26.54
CA GLN A 565 29.98 -15.80 27.08
C GLN A 565 30.26 -16.17 28.54
N GLY A 566 31.52 -16.01 28.96
CA GLY A 566 31.94 -16.18 30.33
C GLY A 566 33.18 -15.37 30.65
N SER A 567 33.33 -14.98 31.93
CA SER A 567 34.48 -14.19 32.43
C SER A 567 35.05 -14.93 33.64
N PHE A 568 36.35 -15.26 33.61
CA PHE A 568 36.97 -16.18 34.50
C PHE A 568 38.27 -15.63 35.11
N SER A 569 38.52 -15.93 36.35
CA SER A 569 39.76 -15.49 37.07
C SER A 569 40.86 -16.53 36.99
N VAL A 570 42.03 -16.11 36.56
CA VAL A 570 43.25 -16.96 36.44
C VAL A 570 44.39 -16.30 37.20
N THR A 571 45.21 -17.10 37.89
CA THR A 571 46.44 -16.63 38.49
C THR A 571 47.61 -17.47 37.97
N LEU A 572 48.71 -16.83 37.54
CA LEU A 572 49.93 -17.49 37.08
C LEU A 572 51.09 -17.20 38.02
N ALA A 573 51.96 -18.16 38.17
CA ALA A 573 52.98 -18.17 39.21
C ALA A 573 54.44 -17.95 38.69
N THR A 574 54.68 -18.06 37.37
CA THR A 574 55.99 -18.05 36.79
C THR A 574 56.16 -16.89 35.81
N THR A 575 57.17 -16.01 35.97
CA THR A 575 57.45 -14.91 35.02
C THR A 575 57.89 -15.41 33.64
N GLY A 576 57.47 -14.71 32.58
CA GLY A 576 57.80 -15.07 31.17
C GLY A 576 56.55 -15.41 30.36
N PRO A 577 56.72 -15.90 29.12
CA PRO A 577 55.60 -16.25 28.24
C PRO A 577 54.81 -17.47 28.73
N GLN A 578 53.49 -17.38 28.84
CA GLN A 578 52.54 -18.46 29.24
C GLN A 578 51.37 -18.55 28.30
N THR A 579 50.67 -19.67 28.26
CA THR A 579 49.46 -19.89 27.48
C THR A 579 48.29 -20.36 28.35
N ILE A 580 47.07 -20.02 27.94
CA ILE A 580 45.81 -20.50 28.51
C ILE A 580 45.00 -21.12 27.40
N THR A 581 44.61 -22.38 27.54
CA THR A 581 43.76 -23.11 26.59
C THR A 581 42.38 -23.31 27.19
N VAL A 582 41.35 -23.05 26.39
CA VAL A 582 39.96 -23.28 26.77
C VAL A 582 39.30 -24.24 25.76
N SER A 583 38.62 -25.25 26.24
CA SER A 583 38.02 -26.29 25.39
C SER A 583 36.60 -26.70 25.88
N ASP A 584 35.74 -27.03 24.92
CA ASP A 584 34.47 -27.77 25.16
C ASP A 584 34.54 -29.11 24.40
N ALA A 585 34.79 -30.18 25.13
CA ALA A 585 35.00 -31.51 24.55
C ALA A 585 33.68 -32.11 23.99
N ALA A 586 32.52 -31.72 24.55
CA ALA A 586 31.22 -32.21 24.10
C ALA A 586 30.86 -31.68 22.70
N ASN A 587 31.32 -30.47 22.36
CA ASN A 587 31.06 -29.82 21.09
C ASN A 587 32.30 -29.76 20.17
N SER A 588 33.41 -30.44 20.58
CA SER A 588 34.70 -30.52 19.85
C SER A 588 35.32 -29.12 19.56
N LEU A 589 35.17 -28.17 20.48
CA LEU A 589 35.70 -26.83 20.38
C LEU A 589 36.94 -26.64 21.25
N SER A 590 38.00 -25.94 20.78
CA SER A 590 39.17 -25.63 21.54
C SER A 590 39.93 -24.41 20.98
N THR A 591 40.46 -23.57 21.88
CA THR A 591 41.23 -22.36 21.50
C THR A 591 42.27 -22.01 22.57
N THR A 592 43.34 -21.24 22.20
CA THR A 592 44.43 -20.92 23.09
C THR A 592 44.82 -19.44 22.99
N ALA A 593 45.06 -18.79 24.13
CA ALA A 593 45.60 -17.42 24.23
C ALA A 593 46.98 -17.41 24.89
N SER A 594 47.87 -16.48 24.50
CA SER A 594 49.24 -16.31 25.03
C SER A 594 49.40 -14.96 25.77
N LEU A 595 50.17 -14.91 26.86
CA LEU A 595 50.45 -13.70 27.65
C LEU A 595 51.87 -13.74 28.30
N THR A 596 52.35 -12.60 28.83
CA THR A 596 53.64 -12.49 29.53
C THR A 596 53.45 -12.03 30.97
N VAL A 597 54.21 -12.54 31.97
CA VAL A 597 54.07 -12.27 33.41
C VAL A 597 55.24 -11.41 33.98
N ALA A 598 55.00 -10.27 34.65
CA ALA A 598 55.97 -9.22 35.08
C ALA A 598 55.90 -8.69 36.53
N ALA A 599 56.78 -7.77 37.06
CA ALA A 599 57.01 -7.35 38.49
C ALA A 599 56.55 -5.88 38.91
N ALA A 600 56.44 -5.43 40.20
CA ALA A 600 55.62 -4.32 40.79
C ALA A 600 56.28 -2.90 41.07
N VAL A 601 55.48 -1.79 41.32
CA VAL A 601 55.79 -0.33 41.28
C VAL A 601 55.18 0.55 42.44
N GLY A 602 55.37 1.89 42.58
CA GLY A 602 55.02 2.84 43.63
C GLY A 602 53.68 3.67 43.49
N PRO A 603 53.24 4.54 44.52
CA PRO A 603 51.85 5.09 44.55
C PRO A 603 51.58 6.29 43.61
N ALA A 604 50.34 6.36 43.10
CA ALA A 604 49.90 7.27 42.04
C ALA A 604 49.59 8.72 42.50
N ASN A 605 49.84 9.73 41.61
CA ASN A 605 49.54 11.13 41.84
C ASN A 605 48.75 11.83 40.73
N HIS A 606 48.54 11.18 39.57
CA HIS A 606 47.67 11.67 38.47
C HIS A 606 47.14 10.49 37.64
N LEU A 607 46.11 10.79 36.80
CA LEU A 607 45.53 9.84 35.85
C LEU A 607 45.95 10.17 34.42
N VAL A 608 46.31 9.16 33.66
CA VAL A 608 46.57 9.28 32.23
C VAL A 608 45.47 8.54 31.49
N LEU A 609 44.74 9.26 30.61
CA LEU A 609 43.70 8.67 29.76
C LEU A 609 44.26 8.57 28.33
N ALA A 610 44.09 7.41 27.69
CA ALA A 610 44.56 7.18 26.34
C ALA A 610 43.54 6.36 25.53
N THR A 611 43.48 6.67 24.24
CA THR A 611 42.73 5.87 23.25
C THR A 611 43.49 5.89 21.91
N THR A 612 43.41 4.78 21.17
CA THR A 612 43.82 4.70 19.77
C THR A 612 42.65 4.84 18.84
N ALA A 613 41.40 4.88 19.37
CA ALA A 613 40.19 4.99 18.60
C ALA A 613 40.00 6.44 18.12
N THR A 614 39.47 6.57 16.90
CA THR A 614 38.86 7.81 16.42
C THR A 614 37.34 7.65 16.58
N PRO A 615 36.74 8.24 17.64
CA PRO A 615 35.33 8.03 17.93
C PRO A 615 34.44 8.48 16.78
N THR A 616 33.38 7.72 16.55
CA THR A 616 32.27 8.12 15.65
C THR A 616 31.00 8.33 16.48
N ALA A 617 30.22 9.32 16.16
CA ALA A 617 28.98 9.64 16.87
C ALA A 617 28.09 8.41 17.01
N GLY A 618 27.62 8.14 18.24
CA GLY A 618 26.78 6.99 18.57
C GLY A 618 27.49 5.64 18.63
N ALA A 619 28.77 5.57 18.30
CA ALA A 619 29.55 4.35 18.44
C ALA A 619 30.34 4.38 19.76
N ALA A 620 30.27 3.28 20.48
CA ALA A 620 31.09 3.13 21.68
C ALA A 620 32.57 3.03 21.31
N PHE A 621 33.38 3.75 22.01
CA PHE A 621 34.87 3.65 21.89
C PHE A 621 35.49 3.37 23.24
N SER A 622 36.56 2.58 23.23
CA SER A 622 37.24 2.23 24.43
C SER A 622 38.41 3.20 24.69
N PHE A 623 38.67 3.50 25.96
CA PHE A 623 39.83 4.25 26.43
C PHE A 623 40.34 3.66 27.73
N THR A 624 41.62 3.81 27.97
CA THR A 624 42.25 3.36 29.21
C THR A 624 42.44 4.54 30.16
N VAL A 625 42.31 4.28 31.46
CA VAL A 625 42.73 5.16 32.53
C VAL A 625 43.85 4.46 33.29
N THR A 626 44.99 5.11 33.45
CA THR A 626 46.13 4.60 34.17
C THR A 626 46.53 5.56 35.29
N ALA A 627 46.56 5.07 36.48
CA ALA A 627 47.07 5.81 37.64
C ALA A 627 48.60 5.71 37.68
N GLN A 628 49.27 6.86 37.60
CA GLN A 628 50.74 6.91 37.54
C GLN A 628 51.30 7.66 38.70
N ASP A 629 52.51 7.23 39.11
CA ASP A 629 53.36 7.96 40.07
C ASP A 629 54.04 9.18 39.40
N SER A 630 54.74 9.97 40.18
CA SER A 630 55.40 11.17 39.68
C SER A 630 56.53 10.90 38.67
N ALA A 631 56.94 9.66 38.46
CA ALA A 631 57.90 9.21 37.49
C ALA A 631 57.26 8.62 36.24
N GLY A 632 55.94 8.57 36.15
CA GLY A 632 55.19 8.02 35.04
C GLY A 632 55.03 6.49 35.07
N ASN A 633 55.38 5.83 36.17
CA ASN A 633 55.14 4.39 36.31
C ASN A 633 53.71 4.14 36.80
N THR A 634 53.13 3.08 36.29
CA THR A 634 51.79 2.69 36.72
C THR A 634 51.79 2.16 38.16
N ASP A 635 51.02 2.79 39.04
CA ASP A 635 50.82 2.31 40.41
C ASP A 635 49.79 1.17 40.43
N THR A 636 50.30 -0.03 40.40
CA THR A 636 49.45 -1.25 40.45
C THR A 636 48.76 -1.49 41.81
N GLY A 637 49.16 -0.69 42.86
CA GLY A 637 48.46 -0.70 44.15
C GLY A 637 47.33 0.32 44.26
N TYR A 638 47.17 1.19 43.24
CA TYR A 638 46.11 2.18 43.26
C TYR A 638 44.72 1.53 43.04
N ALA A 639 43.86 1.73 44.01
CA ALA A 639 42.48 1.22 44.05
C ALA A 639 41.44 2.36 44.24
N GLY A 640 41.79 3.57 43.76
CA GLY A 640 40.87 4.71 43.79
C GLY A 640 39.67 4.58 42.84
N THR A 641 38.56 5.12 43.23
CA THR A 641 37.35 5.18 42.39
C THR A 641 37.35 6.44 41.56
N VAL A 642 37.20 6.32 40.25
CA VAL A 642 37.16 7.44 39.31
C VAL A 642 35.77 7.76 38.86
N HIS A 643 35.45 9.04 38.73
CA HIS A 643 34.23 9.60 38.18
C HIS A 643 34.52 10.19 36.81
N PHE A 644 33.57 10.02 35.86
CA PHE A 644 33.73 10.47 34.50
C PHE A 644 32.76 11.61 34.17
N THR A 645 33.27 12.61 33.44
CA THR A 645 32.47 13.70 32.86
C THR A 645 32.85 13.89 31.39
N SER A 646 31.99 14.54 30.60
CA SER A 646 32.25 14.89 29.19
C SER A 646 31.73 16.28 28.85
N THR A 647 32.36 16.91 27.84
CA THR A 647 31.83 18.13 27.22
C THR A 647 30.64 17.85 26.31
N ASP A 648 30.45 16.60 25.86
CA ASP A 648 29.22 16.19 25.16
C ASP A 648 28.07 16.03 26.17
N THR A 649 27.13 17.00 26.16
CA THR A 649 25.98 17.05 27.06
C THR A 649 24.69 16.54 26.40
N SER A 650 24.80 15.87 25.22
CA SER A 650 23.62 15.31 24.53
C SER A 650 22.93 14.24 25.38
N THR A 651 21.60 14.14 25.27
CA THR A 651 20.78 13.21 26.08
C THR A 651 21.10 11.74 25.90
N GLY A 652 21.86 11.39 24.86
CA GLY A 652 22.32 10.03 24.58
C GLY A 652 23.71 9.70 25.10
N THR A 653 24.50 10.69 25.55
CA THR A 653 25.87 10.48 26.00
C THR A 653 25.96 9.44 27.10
N VAL A 654 26.73 8.39 26.85
CA VAL A 654 26.99 7.33 27.81
C VAL A 654 28.40 7.42 28.28
N LEU A 655 28.58 7.65 29.58
CA LEU A 655 29.85 7.63 30.28
C LEU A 655 29.90 6.44 31.20
N PRO A 656 31.09 5.91 31.51
CA PRO A 656 31.21 4.85 32.49
C PRO A 656 30.68 5.30 33.83
N ALA A 657 30.03 4.39 34.56
CA ALA A 657 29.73 4.61 35.98
C ALA A 657 31.02 4.79 36.78
N ASN A 658 30.93 5.39 37.95
CA ASN A 658 32.05 5.44 38.88
C ASN A 658 32.62 4.05 39.06
N ALA A 659 33.93 3.91 38.87
CA ALA A 659 34.57 2.61 38.89
C ALA A 659 35.92 2.68 39.59
N THR A 660 36.23 1.68 40.38
CA THR A 660 37.52 1.52 41.04
C THR A 660 38.52 0.99 40.03
N LEU A 661 39.70 1.62 39.95
CA LEU A 661 40.78 1.08 39.12
C LEU A 661 41.37 -0.16 39.78
N THR A 662 41.61 -1.17 38.96
CA THR A 662 42.26 -2.42 39.39
C THR A 662 43.68 -2.46 38.92
N ASN A 663 44.61 -2.65 39.83
CA ASN A 663 46.05 -2.58 39.55
C ASN A 663 46.47 -1.24 38.89
N GLY A 664 45.85 -0.14 39.35
CA GLY A 664 46.09 1.19 38.83
C GLY A 664 45.62 1.47 37.43
N GLN A 665 44.88 0.55 36.85
CA GLN A 665 44.37 0.67 35.47
C GLN A 665 42.90 0.31 35.35
N GLY A 666 42.24 0.85 34.33
CA GLY A 666 40.90 0.49 33.93
C GLY A 666 40.70 0.78 32.46
N THR A 667 39.96 -0.09 31.78
CA THR A 667 39.49 0.16 30.43
C THR A 667 37.99 0.45 30.50
N PHE A 668 37.64 1.56 29.90
CA PHE A 668 36.28 2.10 29.95
C PHE A 668 35.75 2.32 28.56
N SER A 669 34.43 2.38 28.42
CA SER A 669 33.80 2.66 27.16
C SER A 669 32.92 3.90 27.33
N ALA A 670 33.03 4.83 26.40
CA ALA A 670 32.16 5.99 26.31
C ALA A 670 31.46 6.01 24.92
N THR A 671 30.28 6.55 24.87
CA THR A 671 29.54 6.83 23.60
C THR A 671 29.24 8.31 23.57
N LEU A 672 29.72 9.01 22.58
CA LEU A 672 29.53 10.43 22.35
C LEU A 672 28.68 10.61 21.09
N PHE A 673 27.82 11.62 21.05
CA PHE A 673 26.86 11.81 19.98
C PHE A 673 27.07 13.10 19.20
N VAL A 674 27.71 14.10 19.79
CA VAL A 674 28.01 15.37 19.12
C VAL A 674 29.37 15.28 18.42
N ALA A 675 29.35 15.44 17.09
CA ALA A 675 30.59 15.47 16.30
C ALA A 675 31.44 16.71 16.59
N GLY A 676 32.73 16.59 16.43
CA GLY A 676 33.72 17.64 16.70
C GLY A 676 34.59 17.34 17.92
N ALA A 677 35.24 18.36 18.45
CA ALA A 677 36.15 18.24 19.61
C ALA A 677 35.36 18.01 20.90
N GLN A 678 35.63 16.89 21.56
CA GLN A 678 35.03 16.53 22.86
C GLN A 678 36.12 16.12 23.83
N THR A 679 35.85 16.31 25.12
CA THR A 679 36.78 15.92 26.20
C THR A 679 36.06 14.98 27.17
N VAL A 680 36.74 13.88 27.52
CA VAL A 680 36.32 12.98 28.60
C VAL A 680 37.31 13.16 29.73
N THR A 681 36.84 13.50 30.93
CA THR A 681 37.65 13.71 32.13
C THR A 681 37.39 12.61 33.15
N ALA A 682 38.43 12.05 33.75
CA ALA A 682 38.35 11.14 34.88
C ALA A 682 38.99 11.82 36.11
N THR A 683 38.28 11.74 37.24
CA THR A 683 38.73 12.34 38.51
C THR A 683 38.48 11.36 39.65
N ASP A 684 39.47 11.17 40.49
CA ASP A 684 39.34 10.37 41.72
C ASP A 684 38.28 10.98 42.67
N THR A 685 37.34 10.15 43.11
CA THR A 685 36.18 10.62 43.91
C THR A 685 36.53 11.05 45.29
N THR A 686 37.71 10.64 45.83
CA THR A 686 38.18 10.94 47.16
C THR A 686 39.27 12.03 47.14
N THR A 687 40.15 11.99 46.15
CA THR A 687 41.28 12.89 46.00
C THR A 687 41.21 13.60 44.64
N ALA A 688 40.47 14.69 44.58
CA ALA A 688 40.17 15.40 43.32
C ALA A 688 41.40 15.95 42.58
N SER A 689 42.58 16.02 43.26
CA SER A 689 43.86 16.35 42.60
C SER A 689 44.40 15.23 41.71
N ILE A 690 43.92 13.98 41.87
CA ILE A 690 44.26 12.86 41.01
C ILE A 690 43.24 12.85 39.87
N THR A 691 43.57 13.56 38.82
CA THR A 691 42.68 13.75 37.65
C THR A 691 43.42 13.62 36.32
N GLY A 692 42.73 13.39 35.23
CA GLY A 692 43.24 13.36 33.87
C GLY A 692 42.17 13.56 32.83
N ALA A 693 42.53 14.01 31.64
CA ALA A 693 41.62 14.31 30.53
C ALA A 693 42.03 13.67 29.22
N LEU A 694 41.07 13.23 28.45
CA LEU A 694 41.22 12.70 27.11
C LEU A 694 40.45 13.58 26.10
N ASN A 695 41.22 14.24 25.23
CA ASN A 695 40.64 15.00 24.14
C ASN A 695 40.47 14.10 22.90
N VAL A 696 39.28 14.05 22.32
CA VAL A 696 38.97 13.28 21.14
C VAL A 696 38.24 14.13 20.11
N SER A 697 38.46 13.84 18.83
CA SER A 697 37.65 14.41 17.74
C SER A 697 36.64 13.38 17.28
N VAL A 698 35.37 13.58 17.63
CA VAL A 698 34.28 12.69 17.27
C VAL A 698 33.89 12.95 15.80
N ARG A 699 33.97 11.93 14.98
CA ARG A 699 33.50 12.00 13.60
C ARG A 699 31.96 11.85 13.58
N PRO A 700 31.27 12.54 12.68
CA PRO A 700 29.85 12.19 12.47
C PRO A 700 29.74 10.73 12.03
N ALA A 701 28.63 10.09 12.36
CA ALA A 701 28.28 8.81 11.77
C ALA A 701 27.94 8.99 10.29
N ALA A 702 27.83 7.89 9.55
CA ALA A 702 27.38 7.95 8.16
C ALA A 702 26.02 8.63 8.06
N ALA A 703 25.84 9.40 7.01
CA ALA A 703 24.56 10.07 6.76
C ALA A 703 23.41 9.06 6.70
N SER A 704 22.35 9.35 7.38
CA SER A 704 21.12 8.54 7.41
C SER A 704 19.93 9.26 6.80
N LYS A 705 20.03 10.57 6.63
CA LYS A 705 18.99 11.40 6.05
C LYS A 705 19.57 12.67 5.44
N LEU A 706 18.80 13.31 4.59
CA LEU A 706 19.05 14.65 4.13
C LEU A 706 18.12 15.63 4.88
N ALA A 707 18.62 16.78 5.27
CA ALA A 707 17.82 17.88 5.77
C ALA A 707 17.79 18.97 4.70
N LEU A 708 16.59 19.33 4.26
CA LEU A 708 16.40 20.42 3.31
C LEU A 708 15.84 21.63 4.05
N THR A 709 16.50 22.78 3.87
CA THR A 709 16.10 24.04 4.51
C THR A 709 16.06 25.18 3.51
N THR A 710 15.14 26.11 3.70
CA THR A 710 15.01 27.34 2.89
C THR A 710 14.76 28.55 3.79
N GLY A 711 15.25 29.71 3.38
CA GLY A 711 14.94 30.99 4.00
C GLY A 711 13.59 31.58 3.59
N GLY A 712 12.91 31.02 2.58
CA GLY A 712 11.65 31.51 2.01
C GLY A 712 10.57 30.44 2.01
N ALA A 713 9.62 30.49 2.95
CA ALA A 713 8.58 29.49 3.10
C ALA A 713 7.45 29.55 2.04
N TYR A 714 7.34 30.64 1.29
CA TYR A 714 6.20 30.92 0.40
C TYR A 714 6.66 31.42 -0.98
N PRO A 715 7.27 30.54 -1.81
CA PRO A 715 7.63 30.95 -3.17
C PRO A 715 6.38 31.22 -4.02
N THR A 716 6.53 32.11 -5.00
CA THR A 716 5.50 32.34 -6.01
C THR A 716 5.70 31.38 -7.19
N ALA A 717 4.62 30.87 -7.76
CA ALA A 717 4.65 30.00 -8.92
C ALA A 717 5.50 30.60 -10.05
N GLY A 718 6.43 29.81 -10.59
CA GLY A 718 7.37 30.23 -11.63
C GLY A 718 8.57 31.07 -11.17
N THR A 719 8.75 31.27 -9.84
CA THR A 719 9.94 31.95 -9.32
C THR A 719 10.92 30.96 -8.71
N PRO A 720 12.25 31.15 -8.90
CA PRO A 720 13.26 30.28 -8.29
C PRO A 720 13.21 30.35 -6.76
N LEU A 721 13.22 29.20 -6.11
CA LEU A 721 13.36 28.99 -4.68
C LEU A 721 14.75 28.44 -4.38
N SER A 722 15.54 29.15 -3.58
CA SER A 722 16.82 28.64 -3.09
C SER A 722 16.64 27.81 -1.82
N PHE A 723 17.30 26.68 -1.72
CA PHE A 723 17.30 25.80 -0.56
C PHE A 723 18.63 25.10 -0.40
N THR A 724 18.95 24.68 0.83
CA THR A 724 20.17 23.94 1.17
C THR A 724 19.80 22.52 1.53
N ALA A 725 20.52 21.55 0.97
CA ALA A 725 20.51 20.16 1.40
C ALA A 725 21.74 19.87 2.26
N THR A 726 21.52 19.25 3.41
CA THR A 726 22.57 18.86 4.36
C THR A 726 22.43 17.39 4.66
N ALA A 727 23.49 16.63 4.47
CA ALA A 727 23.55 15.22 4.86
C ALA A 727 23.77 15.12 6.37
N LEU A 728 22.84 14.50 7.07
CA LEU A 728 22.86 14.35 8.51
C LEU A 728 22.93 12.88 8.90
N ASP A 729 23.72 12.57 9.92
CA ASP A 729 23.66 11.28 10.58
C ASP A 729 22.34 11.16 11.41
N GLN A 730 22.11 10.00 12.00
CA GLN A 730 20.91 9.76 12.82
C GLN A 730 20.85 10.65 14.07
N TYR A 731 21.95 11.25 14.49
CA TYR A 731 22.03 12.12 15.67
C TYR A 731 21.93 13.60 15.32
N GLY A 732 21.89 13.92 14.04
CA GLY A 732 21.76 15.29 13.55
C GLY A 732 23.08 16.00 13.28
N ASN A 733 24.22 15.33 13.35
CA ASN A 733 25.49 15.91 12.93
C ASN A 733 25.59 15.93 11.41
N THR A 734 26.18 16.97 10.85
CA THR A 734 26.51 17.02 9.43
C THR A 734 27.63 16.02 9.13
N ASP A 735 27.35 15.05 8.27
CA ASP A 735 28.37 14.13 7.77
C ASP A 735 29.22 14.82 6.72
N THR A 736 30.34 15.41 7.18
CA THR A 736 31.29 16.13 6.31
C THR A 736 32.07 15.22 5.35
N ALA A 737 31.99 13.90 5.53
CA ALA A 737 32.59 12.91 4.63
C ALA A 737 31.60 12.46 3.53
N TYR A 738 30.35 12.84 3.66
CA TYR A 738 29.33 12.48 2.67
C TYR A 738 29.61 13.15 1.33
N ALA A 739 29.80 12.31 0.31
CA ALA A 739 30.08 12.69 -1.08
C ALA A 739 29.06 12.03 -2.06
N GLY A 740 27.88 11.67 -1.57
CA GLY A 740 26.83 11.07 -2.37
C GLY A 740 26.26 12.06 -3.38
N THR A 741 25.80 11.54 -4.51
CA THR A 741 25.09 12.30 -5.54
C THR A 741 23.61 12.30 -5.21
N VAL A 742 23.03 13.48 -5.10
CA VAL A 742 21.63 13.67 -4.71
C VAL A 742 20.79 13.95 -5.93
N HIS A 743 19.73 13.19 -6.09
CA HIS A 743 18.65 13.38 -7.06
C HIS A 743 17.49 14.16 -6.44
N PHE A 744 16.88 15.06 -7.22
CA PHE A 744 15.77 15.89 -6.75
C PHE A 744 14.48 15.55 -7.48
N THR A 745 13.42 15.37 -6.73
CA THR A 745 12.06 15.18 -7.24
C THR A 745 11.12 16.19 -6.59
N SER A 746 9.93 16.36 -7.18
CA SER A 746 8.91 17.22 -6.61
C SER A 746 7.51 16.62 -6.75
N SER A 747 6.64 16.91 -5.78
CA SER A 747 5.20 16.64 -5.89
C SER A 747 4.53 17.50 -6.98
N ASP A 748 5.16 18.59 -7.39
CA ASP A 748 4.72 19.41 -8.52
C ASP A 748 5.24 18.80 -9.84
N THR A 749 4.33 18.19 -10.60
CA THR A 749 4.60 17.57 -11.90
C THR A 749 4.18 18.46 -13.07
N SER A 750 3.90 19.74 -12.82
CA SER A 750 3.41 20.67 -13.83
C SER A 750 4.48 20.95 -14.89
N THR A 751 4.07 21.16 -16.13
CA THR A 751 4.98 21.61 -17.19
C THR A 751 5.62 22.95 -16.80
N GLY A 752 6.95 23.03 -16.88
CA GLY A 752 7.72 24.21 -16.49
C GLY A 752 8.33 24.14 -15.09
N VAL A 753 8.10 23.09 -14.33
CA VAL A 753 8.86 22.80 -13.10
C VAL A 753 10.33 22.62 -13.48
N ALA A 754 11.22 23.28 -12.77
CA ALA A 754 12.66 23.10 -12.91
C ALA A 754 13.24 22.67 -11.57
N LEU A 755 13.86 21.50 -11.54
CA LEU A 755 14.58 20.95 -10.40
C LEU A 755 16.08 21.02 -10.67
N PRO A 756 16.91 21.05 -9.64
CA PRO A 756 18.35 20.92 -9.82
C PRO A 756 18.69 19.60 -10.52
N ALA A 757 19.72 19.60 -11.35
CA ALA A 757 20.31 18.37 -11.82
C ALA A 757 20.95 17.60 -10.65
N ASP A 758 21.17 16.32 -10.86
CA ASP A 758 21.89 15.48 -9.89
C ASP A 758 23.22 16.11 -9.54
N ALA A 759 23.50 16.24 -8.26
CA ALA A 759 24.69 16.94 -7.77
C ALA A 759 25.28 16.28 -6.55
N THR A 760 26.60 16.25 -6.47
CA THR A 760 27.36 15.76 -5.32
C THR A 760 27.41 16.83 -4.25
N LEU A 761 27.12 16.48 -2.99
CA LEU A 761 27.31 17.39 -1.87
C LEU A 761 28.81 17.53 -1.53
N THR A 762 29.22 18.73 -1.17
CA THR A 762 30.60 19.03 -0.74
C THR A 762 30.61 19.23 0.77
N ASN A 763 31.43 18.47 1.49
CA ASN A 763 31.44 18.47 2.97
C ASN A 763 30.03 18.24 3.54
N GLY A 764 29.26 17.36 2.88
CA GLY A 764 27.90 17.03 3.29
C GLY A 764 26.85 18.11 3.06
N GLN A 765 27.15 19.19 2.31
CA GLN A 765 26.20 20.28 2.05
C GLN A 765 26.20 20.75 0.60
N GLY A 766 25.05 21.27 0.16
CA GLY A 766 24.91 21.89 -1.15
C GLY A 766 23.72 22.85 -1.19
N THR A 767 23.86 23.97 -1.92
CA THR A 767 22.79 24.95 -2.12
C THR A 767 22.25 24.82 -3.54
N PHE A 768 20.94 24.75 -3.67
CA PHE A 768 20.23 24.43 -4.90
C PHE A 768 19.11 25.43 -5.16
N SER A 769 18.62 25.41 -6.38
CA SER A 769 17.47 26.24 -6.79
C SER A 769 16.45 25.39 -7.52
N ALA A 770 15.18 25.50 -7.11
CA ALA A 770 14.06 24.87 -7.80
C ALA A 770 13.01 25.90 -8.17
N THR A 771 12.31 25.67 -9.28
CA THR A 771 11.16 26.48 -9.69
C THR A 771 9.91 25.60 -9.70
N LEU A 772 8.94 25.94 -8.86
CA LEU A 772 7.66 25.23 -8.74
C LEU A 772 6.57 26.04 -9.43
N ILE A 773 5.60 25.37 -10.01
CA ILE A 773 4.58 25.95 -10.87
C ILE A 773 3.19 25.86 -10.25
N ARG A 774 2.87 24.76 -9.59
CA ARG A 774 1.55 24.51 -9.03
C ARG A 774 1.40 25.15 -7.67
N ALA A 775 0.42 26.03 -7.52
CA ALA A 775 0.10 26.64 -6.24
C ALA A 775 -0.46 25.61 -5.24
N GLY A 776 -0.20 25.86 -3.97
CA GLY A 776 -0.55 24.98 -2.85
C GLY A 776 0.67 24.38 -2.19
N VAL A 777 0.43 23.40 -1.34
CA VAL A 777 1.52 22.69 -0.65
C VAL A 777 2.24 21.80 -1.66
N GLN A 778 3.55 22.01 -1.78
CA GLN A 778 4.43 21.20 -2.62
C GLN A 778 5.62 20.71 -1.82
N THR A 779 6.12 19.56 -2.19
CA THR A 779 7.27 18.95 -1.55
C THR A 779 8.40 18.77 -2.56
N ILE A 780 9.59 19.20 -2.21
CA ILE A 780 10.82 18.86 -2.92
C ILE A 780 11.49 17.77 -2.12
N THR A 781 11.77 16.64 -2.72
CA THR A 781 12.47 15.52 -2.10
C THR A 781 13.86 15.41 -2.70
N ALA A 782 14.84 15.27 -1.85
CA ALA A 782 16.22 14.95 -2.22
C ALA A 782 16.53 13.53 -1.78
N THR A 783 17.09 12.71 -2.66
CA THR A 783 17.39 11.30 -2.40
C THR A 783 18.78 10.97 -2.94
N ASP A 784 19.57 10.26 -2.18
CA ASP A 784 20.87 9.77 -2.64
C ASP A 784 20.69 8.72 -3.73
N ASN A 785 21.41 8.87 -4.84
CA ASN A 785 21.32 7.99 -6.00
C ASN A 785 21.78 6.55 -5.73
N ALA A 786 22.70 6.36 -4.81
CA ALA A 786 23.25 5.06 -4.47
C ALA A 786 22.50 4.40 -3.31
N THR A 787 21.99 5.23 -2.38
CA THR A 787 21.37 4.76 -1.13
C THR A 787 20.05 5.49 -0.92
N ALA A 788 18.99 4.99 -1.51
CA ALA A 788 17.66 5.62 -1.52
C ALA A 788 17.06 5.88 -0.12
N SER A 789 17.53 5.18 0.92
CA SER A 789 17.15 5.46 2.32
C SER A 789 17.70 6.78 2.86
N ILE A 790 18.74 7.33 2.24
CA ILE A 790 19.25 8.66 2.58
C ILE A 790 18.45 9.69 1.79
N THR A 791 17.35 10.10 2.37
CA THR A 791 16.40 11.02 1.74
C THR A 791 15.99 12.11 2.71
N GLY A 792 15.44 13.18 2.17
CA GLY A 792 14.90 14.28 2.93
C GLY A 792 13.94 15.12 2.10
N ALA A 793 13.02 15.80 2.76
CA ALA A 793 11.98 16.54 2.07
C ALA A 793 11.87 17.98 2.62
N LEU A 794 11.59 18.91 1.72
CA LEU A 794 11.27 20.30 2.01
C LEU A 794 9.85 20.57 1.55
N THR A 795 8.96 20.84 2.48
CA THR A 795 7.59 21.25 2.17
C THR A 795 7.49 22.78 2.15
N VAL A 796 6.96 23.31 1.06
CA VAL A 796 6.72 24.74 0.87
C VAL A 796 5.30 24.98 0.38
N THR A 797 4.75 26.14 0.70
CA THR A 797 3.44 26.53 0.17
C THR A 797 3.64 27.52 -0.99
N VAL A 798 3.51 27.01 -2.21
CA VAL A 798 3.63 27.84 -3.42
C VAL A 798 2.39 28.72 -3.55
N ARG A 799 2.59 30.04 -3.67
CA ARG A 799 1.53 31.01 -3.98
C ARG A 799 1.33 31.08 -5.48
N ALA A 800 0.11 31.24 -5.91
CA ALA A 800 -0.14 31.56 -7.31
C ALA A 800 0.60 32.86 -7.69
N ALA A 801 1.04 32.97 -8.93
CA ALA A 801 1.46 34.25 -9.49
C ALA A 801 0.21 35.13 -9.73
N SER A 802 0.43 36.42 -10.06
CA SER A 802 -0.68 37.32 -10.34
C SER A 802 -1.54 36.77 -11.47
N ALA A 803 -2.85 36.90 -11.33
CA ALA A 803 -3.81 36.47 -12.33
C ALA A 803 -3.56 37.15 -13.70
N THR A 804 -3.62 36.33 -14.75
CA THR A 804 -3.48 36.78 -16.16
C THR A 804 -4.74 36.53 -16.99
N LYS A 805 -5.66 35.72 -16.48
CA LYS A 805 -6.91 35.38 -17.17
C LYS A 805 -7.99 34.96 -16.17
N PHE A 806 -9.24 34.97 -16.62
CA PHE A 806 -10.32 34.27 -15.95
C PHE A 806 -10.53 32.89 -16.59
N ALA A 807 -10.63 31.85 -15.78
CA ALA A 807 -11.23 30.62 -16.19
C ALA A 807 -12.72 30.67 -15.85
N ALA A 808 -13.55 30.60 -16.88
CA ALA A 808 -15.00 30.66 -16.73
C ALA A 808 -15.62 29.29 -17.00
N SER A 809 -16.58 28.89 -16.17
CA SER A 809 -17.35 27.65 -16.35
C SER A 809 -18.84 27.90 -16.03
N ALA A 810 -19.72 27.25 -16.75
CA ALA A 810 -21.16 27.34 -16.51
C ALA A 810 -21.70 26.09 -15.81
N SER A 811 -22.70 26.28 -14.95
CA SER A 811 -23.37 25.17 -14.24
C SER A 811 -24.14 24.23 -15.20
N THR A 812 -24.42 24.70 -16.42
CA THR A 812 -24.98 23.92 -17.50
C THR A 812 -24.49 24.44 -18.84
N THR A 813 -24.17 23.57 -19.78
CA THR A 813 -23.83 23.93 -21.17
C THR A 813 -25.07 24.14 -22.04
N THR A 814 -26.27 23.79 -21.55
CA THR A 814 -27.51 23.90 -22.32
C THR A 814 -28.65 24.53 -21.48
N PRO A 815 -28.49 25.81 -21.04
CA PRO A 815 -29.55 26.50 -20.31
C PRO A 815 -30.79 26.67 -21.19
N THR A 816 -31.96 26.82 -20.59
CA THR A 816 -33.19 27.18 -21.30
C THR A 816 -33.33 28.69 -21.33
N ALA A 817 -33.81 29.23 -22.42
CA ALA A 817 -34.07 30.65 -22.58
C ALA A 817 -34.92 31.22 -21.43
N GLY A 818 -34.42 32.25 -20.76
CA GLY A 818 -35.03 32.92 -19.61
C GLY A 818 -34.86 32.16 -18.28
N ALA A 819 -34.23 31.03 -18.25
CA ALA A 819 -33.83 30.37 -17.01
C ALA A 819 -32.45 30.85 -16.56
N ALA A 820 -32.32 31.16 -15.27
CA ALA A 820 -31.04 31.53 -14.69
C ALA A 820 -30.13 30.30 -14.55
N PHE A 821 -28.87 30.48 -14.83
CA PHE A 821 -27.80 29.51 -14.58
C PHE A 821 -26.56 30.20 -13.98
N SER A 822 -25.71 29.44 -13.35
CA SER A 822 -24.53 30.01 -12.71
C SER A 822 -23.31 29.99 -13.64
N VAL A 823 -22.53 31.07 -13.64
CA VAL A 823 -21.20 31.15 -14.23
C VAL A 823 -20.20 31.33 -13.10
N THR A 824 -19.27 30.37 -12.96
CA THR A 824 -18.18 30.44 -11.99
C THR A 824 -16.91 30.93 -12.66
N LEU A 825 -16.32 31.97 -12.08
CA LEU A 825 -15.03 32.50 -12.49
C LEU A 825 -13.94 32.11 -11.50
N LYS A 826 -12.75 31.83 -12.02
CA LYS A 826 -11.51 31.73 -11.27
C LYS A 826 -10.47 32.63 -11.92
N ALA A 827 -9.90 33.53 -11.15
CA ALA A 827 -8.77 34.34 -11.57
C ALA A 827 -7.52 33.44 -11.55
N GLN A 828 -6.95 33.17 -12.70
CA GLN A 828 -5.82 32.27 -12.87
C GLN A 828 -4.57 32.98 -13.36
N ASP A 829 -3.42 32.56 -12.79
CA ASP A 829 -2.12 32.96 -13.32
C ASP A 829 -1.82 32.32 -14.70
N GLN A 830 -0.66 32.61 -15.26
CA GLN A 830 -0.24 32.01 -16.54
C GLN A 830 -0.12 30.47 -16.50
N TYR A 831 0.02 29.88 -15.31
CA TYR A 831 0.17 28.44 -15.10
C TYR A 831 -1.16 27.73 -14.81
N GLY A 832 -2.23 28.50 -14.65
CA GLY A 832 -3.57 27.96 -14.36
C GLY A 832 -3.89 27.85 -12.87
N ASN A 833 -3.02 28.30 -11.98
CA ASN A 833 -3.33 28.36 -10.56
C ASN A 833 -4.36 29.47 -10.28
N THR A 834 -5.25 29.22 -9.35
CA THR A 834 -6.15 30.27 -8.86
C THR A 834 -5.37 31.25 -7.97
N ASP A 835 -5.29 32.49 -8.37
CA ASP A 835 -4.71 33.55 -7.56
C ASP A 835 -5.66 33.94 -6.44
N THR A 836 -5.46 33.36 -5.27
CA THR A 836 -6.31 33.60 -4.08
C THR A 836 -6.14 35.01 -3.49
N ALA A 837 -5.12 35.75 -3.90
CA ALA A 837 -4.93 37.12 -3.51
C ALA A 837 -5.63 38.11 -4.47
N TYR A 838 -6.15 37.62 -5.57
CA TYR A 838 -6.84 38.45 -6.56
C TYR A 838 -8.12 39.04 -5.98
N ALA A 839 -8.22 40.38 -6.00
CA ALA A 839 -9.35 41.13 -5.44
C ALA A 839 -10.00 42.05 -6.51
N GLY A 840 -9.70 41.83 -7.80
CA GLY A 840 -10.27 42.59 -8.91
C GLY A 840 -11.77 42.35 -9.08
N ARG A 841 -12.37 43.21 -9.93
CA ARG A 841 -13.82 43.16 -10.22
C ARG A 841 -14.03 42.69 -11.64
N ALA A 842 -14.95 41.75 -11.84
CA ALA A 842 -15.32 41.27 -13.16
C ALA A 842 -16.54 42.01 -13.69
N HIS A 843 -16.44 42.52 -14.90
CA HIS A 843 -17.52 43.03 -15.74
C HIS A 843 -17.99 41.95 -16.70
N PHE A 844 -19.31 41.76 -16.82
CA PHE A 844 -19.88 40.67 -17.64
C PHE A 844 -20.51 41.23 -18.92
N THR A 845 -20.23 40.56 -20.04
CA THR A 845 -20.86 40.78 -21.32
C THR A 845 -21.37 39.47 -21.91
N SER A 846 -22.29 39.59 -22.89
CA SER A 846 -22.80 38.39 -23.58
C SER A 846 -22.96 38.67 -25.09
N SER A 847 -22.83 37.61 -25.89
CA SER A 847 -23.20 37.59 -27.30
C SER A 847 -24.73 37.67 -27.52
N ASP A 848 -25.52 37.29 -26.48
CA ASP A 848 -26.95 37.50 -26.44
C ASP A 848 -27.26 38.96 -26.05
N THR A 849 -27.71 39.74 -27.01
CA THR A 849 -28.09 41.14 -26.80
C THR A 849 -29.62 41.34 -26.80
N SER A 850 -30.39 40.27 -26.68
CA SER A 850 -31.85 40.30 -26.68
C SER A 850 -32.40 40.96 -25.40
N SER A 851 -33.59 41.51 -25.49
CA SER A 851 -34.30 42.04 -24.33
C SER A 851 -34.61 40.92 -23.34
N GLY A 852 -34.34 41.12 -22.05
CA GLY A 852 -34.53 40.13 -20.99
C GLY A 852 -33.28 39.37 -20.61
N VAL A 853 -32.14 39.61 -21.24
CA VAL A 853 -30.83 39.14 -20.76
C VAL A 853 -30.54 39.78 -19.41
N VAL A 854 -30.11 39.00 -18.45
CA VAL A 854 -29.66 39.49 -17.13
C VAL A 854 -28.23 39.02 -16.93
N LEU A 855 -27.34 39.99 -16.81
CA LEU A 855 -25.94 39.76 -16.47
C LEU A 855 -25.66 40.32 -15.08
N PRO A 856 -24.71 39.73 -14.36
CA PRO A 856 -24.28 40.24 -13.06
C PRO A 856 -23.76 41.67 -13.19
N ALA A 857 -24.01 42.49 -12.19
CA ALA A 857 -23.31 43.77 -12.06
C ALA A 857 -21.81 43.52 -11.79
N ASP A 858 -20.97 44.53 -12.02
CA ASP A 858 -19.54 44.44 -11.70
C ASP A 858 -19.33 43.96 -10.28
N SER A 859 -18.70 42.82 -10.15
CA SER A 859 -18.61 42.05 -8.88
C SER A 859 -17.17 41.64 -8.59
N SER A 860 -16.78 41.82 -7.33
CA SER A 860 -15.45 41.34 -6.86
C SER A 860 -15.44 39.84 -6.69
N LEU A 861 -14.27 39.25 -6.93
CA LEU A 861 -14.02 37.86 -6.61
C LEU A 861 -13.48 37.75 -5.16
N THR A 862 -13.85 36.70 -4.47
CA THR A 862 -13.34 36.37 -3.12
C THR A 862 -12.37 35.22 -3.23
N ASN A 863 -11.15 35.37 -2.70
CA ASN A 863 -10.08 34.40 -2.86
C ASN A 863 -9.90 33.97 -4.33
N GLY A 864 -9.97 34.95 -5.23
CA GLY A 864 -9.82 34.70 -6.66
C GLY A 864 -10.96 33.95 -7.34
N GLN A 865 -12.10 33.75 -6.68
CA GLN A 865 -13.23 33.01 -7.24
C GLN A 865 -14.56 33.74 -7.01
N GLY A 866 -15.53 33.47 -7.88
CA GLY A 866 -16.89 33.94 -7.70
C GLY A 866 -17.87 33.17 -8.58
N THR A 867 -19.11 33.02 -8.10
CA THR A 867 -20.19 32.37 -8.84
C THR A 867 -21.31 33.39 -9.02
N PHE A 868 -21.74 33.57 -10.26
CA PHE A 868 -22.63 34.65 -10.69
C PHE A 868 -23.81 34.10 -11.47
N SER A 869 -24.98 34.67 -11.25
CA SER A 869 -26.20 34.28 -11.95
C SER A 869 -26.33 35.00 -13.28
N VAL A 870 -26.55 34.25 -14.34
CA VAL A 870 -26.75 34.76 -15.72
C VAL A 870 -28.05 34.24 -16.27
N THR A 871 -28.78 35.09 -16.99
CA THR A 871 -29.98 34.67 -17.74
C THR A 871 -29.82 35.10 -19.19
N LEU A 872 -29.86 34.14 -20.12
CA LEU A 872 -29.85 34.37 -21.57
C LEU A 872 -31.23 34.02 -22.14
N THR A 873 -31.57 34.69 -23.22
CA THR A 873 -32.93 34.61 -23.79
C THR A 873 -32.94 34.23 -25.26
N LYS A 874 -31.84 34.38 -25.99
CA LYS A 874 -31.74 34.02 -27.42
C LYS A 874 -31.25 32.59 -27.56
N ALA A 875 -32.04 31.75 -28.16
CA ALA A 875 -31.68 30.34 -28.42
C ALA A 875 -30.51 30.21 -29.40
N GLY A 876 -29.75 29.14 -29.24
CA GLY A 876 -28.53 28.89 -30.02
C GLY A 876 -27.26 29.10 -29.20
N ALA A 877 -26.11 29.04 -29.89
CA ALA A 877 -24.82 29.24 -29.26
C ALA A 877 -24.65 30.67 -28.76
N GLN A 878 -24.34 30.82 -27.48
CA GLN A 878 -24.10 32.10 -26.83
C GLN A 878 -22.84 32.04 -26.00
N THR A 879 -22.17 33.19 -25.87
CA THR A 879 -20.95 33.31 -25.07
C THR A 879 -21.16 34.36 -24.00
N VAL A 880 -20.78 34.03 -22.77
CA VAL A 880 -20.68 34.96 -21.64
C VAL A 880 -19.21 35.24 -21.41
N THR A 881 -18.80 36.47 -21.44
CA THR A 881 -17.43 36.92 -21.22
C THR A 881 -17.37 37.79 -19.97
N ALA A 882 -16.38 37.51 -19.13
CA ALA A 882 -16.04 38.32 -17.99
C ALA A 882 -14.68 38.96 -18.20
N THR A 883 -14.54 40.25 -17.92
CA THR A 883 -13.31 41.01 -18.07
C THR A 883 -13.07 41.83 -16.80
N ASP A 884 -11.81 41.87 -16.33
CA ASP A 884 -11.46 42.67 -15.15
C ASP A 884 -11.62 44.14 -15.46
N THR A 885 -12.26 44.88 -14.58
CA THR A 885 -12.59 46.31 -14.78
C THR A 885 -11.38 47.24 -14.78
N ALA A 886 -10.27 46.82 -14.15
CA ALA A 886 -9.03 47.62 -14.09
C ALA A 886 -7.99 47.11 -15.10
N THR A 887 -7.94 45.80 -15.37
CA THR A 887 -6.94 45.15 -16.23
C THR A 887 -7.64 44.35 -17.33
N ALA A 888 -7.99 44.99 -18.43
CA ALA A 888 -8.78 44.40 -19.51
C ALA A 888 -8.16 43.13 -20.14
N SER A 889 -6.86 42.89 -19.95
CA SER A 889 -6.20 41.66 -20.40
C SER A 889 -6.58 40.44 -19.57
N ILE A 890 -7.11 40.61 -18.35
CA ILE A 890 -7.63 39.52 -17.52
C ILE A 890 -9.08 39.29 -17.92
N THR A 891 -9.27 38.40 -18.87
CA THR A 891 -10.58 38.07 -19.42
C THR A 891 -10.76 36.54 -19.50
N GLY A 892 -12.00 36.10 -19.56
CA GLY A 892 -12.35 34.70 -19.78
C GLY A 892 -13.80 34.57 -20.24
N SER A 893 -14.09 33.57 -21.02
CA SER A 893 -15.41 33.35 -21.56
C SER A 893 -15.86 31.89 -21.42
N VAL A 894 -17.17 31.70 -21.39
CA VAL A 894 -17.80 30.37 -21.43
C VAL A 894 -18.91 30.39 -22.49
N SER A 895 -18.94 29.34 -23.31
CA SER A 895 -19.95 29.16 -24.34
C SER A 895 -21.00 28.17 -23.88
N VAL A 896 -22.27 28.52 -24.15
CA VAL A 896 -23.42 27.64 -23.84
C VAL A 896 -24.34 27.59 -25.06
N THR A 897 -25.11 26.54 -25.20
CA THR A 897 -26.15 26.42 -26.24
C THR A 897 -27.52 26.63 -25.58
N VAL A 898 -28.07 27.79 -25.68
CA VAL A 898 -29.37 28.12 -25.09
C VAL A 898 -30.47 27.37 -25.83
N LYS A 899 -31.23 26.55 -25.11
CA LYS A 899 -32.42 25.88 -25.62
C LYS A 899 -33.60 26.82 -25.57
N PRO A 900 -34.46 26.82 -26.60
CA PRO A 900 -35.70 27.61 -26.51
C PRO A 900 -36.54 27.13 -25.34
N GLY A 901 -37.31 28.05 -24.78
CA GLY A 901 -38.29 27.79 -23.74
C GLY A 901 -39.55 27.08 -24.30
N ALA A 902 -40.51 26.83 -23.39
CA ALA A 902 -41.81 26.33 -23.80
C ALA A 902 -42.53 27.34 -24.75
N ALA A 903 -43.32 26.85 -25.66
CA ALA A 903 -44.12 27.69 -26.57
C ALA A 903 -44.97 28.64 -25.75
N ALA A 904 -44.92 29.92 -26.07
CA ALA A 904 -45.73 31.01 -25.49
C ALA A 904 -46.61 31.73 -26.53
N SER A 905 -46.32 31.50 -27.83
CA SER A 905 -47.14 32.00 -28.91
C SER A 905 -46.99 31.13 -30.15
N LEU A 906 -48.00 31.16 -31.02
CA LEU A 906 -47.87 30.64 -32.36
C LEU A 906 -47.72 31.84 -33.32
N THR A 907 -47.06 31.64 -34.44
CA THR A 907 -47.11 32.52 -35.60
C THR A 907 -47.55 31.76 -36.83
N LEU A 908 -48.33 32.36 -37.65
CA LEU A 908 -48.82 31.81 -38.91
C LEU A 908 -48.22 32.60 -40.06
N GLY A 909 -47.23 32.03 -40.71
CA GLY A 909 -46.69 32.57 -41.96
C GLY A 909 -47.62 32.11 -43.11
N ALA A 910 -48.20 33.08 -43.78
CA ALA A 910 -49.05 32.82 -44.90
C ALA A 910 -48.74 33.80 -46.05
N PRO A 911 -48.95 33.45 -47.29
CA PRO A 911 -48.86 34.37 -48.39
C PRO A 911 -49.88 35.52 -48.27
N ALA A 912 -49.56 36.74 -48.61
CA ALA A 912 -50.45 37.87 -48.55
C ALA A 912 -51.64 37.72 -49.52
N THR A 913 -51.50 36.93 -50.55
CA THR A 913 -52.57 36.63 -51.56
C THR A 913 -52.63 35.16 -51.91
N ALA A 914 -53.82 34.66 -52.11
CA ALA A 914 -54.08 33.32 -52.64
C ALA A 914 -55.02 33.38 -53.80
N THR A 915 -55.00 32.40 -54.71
CA THR A 915 -55.97 32.31 -55.83
C THR A 915 -57.09 31.38 -55.38
N VAL A 916 -58.35 31.72 -55.72
CA VAL A 916 -59.53 30.87 -55.46
C VAL A 916 -59.32 29.47 -55.95
N ASN A 917 -59.64 28.50 -55.09
CA ASN A 917 -59.49 27.05 -55.33
C ASN A 917 -58.07 26.55 -55.63
N GLN A 918 -57.02 27.36 -55.36
CA GLN A 918 -55.60 26.93 -55.44
C GLN A 918 -55.09 26.72 -54.03
N SER A 919 -54.45 25.59 -53.85
CA SER A 919 -53.77 25.29 -52.57
C SER A 919 -52.50 26.12 -52.39
N PHE A 920 -52.25 26.61 -51.21
CA PHE A 920 -51.04 27.31 -50.82
C PHE A 920 -50.56 26.85 -49.46
N ASN A 921 -49.28 27.01 -49.14
CA ASN A 921 -48.76 26.60 -47.87
C ASN A 921 -48.81 27.74 -46.85
N VAL A 922 -49.17 27.37 -45.64
CA VAL A 922 -49.03 28.21 -44.44
C VAL A 922 -48.05 27.53 -43.49
N THR A 923 -47.20 28.29 -42.81
CA THR A 923 -46.25 27.71 -41.86
C THR A 923 -46.62 28.16 -40.46
N VAL A 924 -46.91 27.21 -39.62
CA VAL A 924 -47.08 27.42 -38.16
C VAL A 924 -45.72 27.31 -37.49
N THR A 925 -45.35 28.33 -36.76
CA THR A 925 -44.15 28.28 -35.92
C THR A 925 -44.52 28.59 -34.49
N ALA A 926 -44.20 27.66 -33.60
CA ALA A 926 -44.31 27.85 -32.17
C ALA A 926 -43.10 28.64 -31.65
N LYS A 927 -43.36 29.69 -30.91
CA LYS A 927 -42.31 30.56 -30.35
C LYS A 927 -42.44 30.62 -28.84
N ASP A 928 -41.26 30.62 -28.15
CA ASP A 928 -41.24 30.90 -26.72
C ASP A 928 -41.52 32.39 -26.45
N ARG A 929 -41.56 32.78 -25.19
CA ARG A 929 -41.82 34.15 -24.75
C ARG A 929 -40.77 35.16 -25.22
N TYR A 930 -39.59 34.69 -25.67
CA TYR A 930 -38.51 35.52 -26.16
C TYR A 930 -38.42 35.54 -27.70
N GLY A 931 -39.31 34.86 -28.36
CA GLY A 931 -39.42 34.82 -29.82
C GLY A 931 -38.58 33.72 -30.48
N ASN A 932 -37.86 32.89 -29.72
CA ASN A 932 -37.16 31.74 -30.28
C ASN A 932 -38.16 30.66 -30.74
N VAL A 933 -37.77 29.94 -31.79
CA VAL A 933 -38.57 28.79 -32.23
C VAL A 933 -38.57 27.73 -31.12
N ALA A 934 -39.70 27.41 -30.59
CA ALA A 934 -39.89 26.41 -29.49
C ALA A 934 -39.76 25.01 -30.08
N THR A 935 -38.52 24.52 -30.28
CA THR A 935 -38.24 23.23 -30.92
C THR A 935 -38.75 22.03 -30.13
N GLY A 936 -39.02 22.24 -28.85
CA GLY A 936 -39.68 21.22 -27.97
C GLY A 936 -41.19 21.20 -28.03
N TYR A 937 -41.84 22.06 -28.83
CA TYR A 937 -43.32 22.08 -28.93
C TYR A 937 -43.84 20.77 -29.52
N ARG A 938 -44.88 20.21 -28.83
CA ARG A 938 -45.52 18.96 -29.18
C ARG A 938 -47.06 19.04 -29.10
N GLY A 939 -47.58 20.30 -29.12
CA GLY A 939 -49.03 20.55 -29.07
C GLY A 939 -49.72 20.11 -30.34
N THR A 940 -51.00 19.88 -30.24
CA THR A 940 -51.88 19.62 -31.39
C THR A 940 -52.53 20.90 -31.79
N VAL A 941 -52.36 21.25 -33.08
CA VAL A 941 -52.95 22.47 -33.64
C VAL A 941 -54.19 22.16 -34.46
N GLN A 942 -55.17 23.00 -34.36
CA GLN A 942 -56.37 22.99 -35.17
C GLN A 942 -56.48 24.27 -36.00
N PHE A 943 -56.91 24.12 -37.22
CA PHE A 943 -57.11 25.27 -38.14
C PHE A 943 -58.59 25.62 -38.22
N THR A 944 -58.89 26.94 -38.26
CA THR A 944 -60.21 27.52 -38.59
C THR A 944 -60.01 28.64 -39.62
N SER A 945 -61.06 28.95 -40.35
CA SER A 945 -61.09 30.05 -41.34
C SER A 945 -62.42 30.83 -41.26
N SER A 946 -62.38 32.09 -41.63
CA SER A 946 -63.57 32.88 -41.91
C SER A 946 -64.25 32.41 -43.20
N ASP A 947 -63.50 31.78 -44.12
CA ASP A 947 -64.05 31.18 -45.34
C ASP A 947 -64.65 29.82 -44.99
N LEU A 948 -66.03 29.75 -44.99
CA LEU A 948 -66.76 28.53 -44.64
C LEU A 948 -66.59 27.41 -45.66
N LEU A 949 -66.03 27.70 -46.81
CA LEU A 949 -65.80 26.74 -47.92
C LEU A 949 -64.29 26.32 -47.98
N ALA A 950 -63.47 26.83 -47.07
CA ALA A 950 -62.05 26.54 -47.06
C ALA A 950 -61.75 25.03 -46.86
N THR A 951 -60.79 24.51 -47.57
CA THR A 951 -60.18 23.19 -47.24
C THR A 951 -59.00 23.45 -46.29
N LEU A 952 -59.17 23.03 -45.00
CA LEU A 952 -58.22 23.21 -43.93
C LEU A 952 -57.51 21.90 -43.61
N PRO A 953 -56.30 21.92 -43.12
CA PRO A 953 -55.62 20.75 -42.59
C PRO A 953 -56.39 20.11 -41.43
N ALA A 954 -56.35 18.78 -41.33
CA ALA A 954 -56.76 18.08 -40.13
C ALA A 954 -55.91 18.50 -38.91
N ASN A 955 -56.42 18.28 -37.71
CA ASN A 955 -55.61 18.52 -36.49
C ASN A 955 -54.29 17.80 -36.58
N TYR A 956 -53.19 18.51 -36.30
CA TYR A 956 -51.83 17.99 -36.39
C TYR A 956 -51.08 18.15 -35.07
N THR A 957 -50.51 17.01 -34.60
CA THR A 957 -49.68 17.02 -33.42
C THR A 957 -48.22 17.20 -33.84
N PHE A 958 -47.58 18.26 -33.34
CA PHE A 958 -46.17 18.52 -33.64
C PHE A 958 -45.29 17.37 -33.12
N THR A 959 -44.38 16.90 -33.99
CA THR A 959 -43.38 15.87 -33.72
C THR A 959 -41.99 16.47 -33.43
N ALA A 960 -41.06 15.60 -33.02
CA ALA A 960 -39.67 16.02 -32.84
C ALA A 960 -39.03 16.50 -34.16
N GLY A 961 -39.42 15.89 -35.29
CA GLY A 961 -38.93 16.26 -36.61
C GLY A 961 -39.33 17.64 -37.07
N ASP A 962 -40.43 18.19 -36.58
CA ASP A 962 -40.87 19.54 -36.98
C ASP A 962 -40.02 20.64 -36.37
N GLY A 963 -39.26 20.34 -35.33
CA GLY A 963 -38.40 21.35 -34.70
C GLY A 963 -39.13 22.66 -34.29
N GLY A 964 -40.45 22.58 -34.01
CA GLY A 964 -41.32 23.72 -33.62
C GLY A 964 -41.89 24.51 -34.79
N ALA A 965 -41.69 24.09 -36.04
CA ALA A 965 -42.28 24.71 -37.23
C ALA A 965 -42.75 23.60 -38.20
N HIS A 966 -43.97 23.75 -38.71
CA HIS A 966 -44.54 22.81 -39.70
C HIS A 966 -45.34 23.57 -40.73
N SER A 967 -45.30 23.07 -41.97
CA SER A 967 -46.02 23.66 -43.10
C SER A 967 -47.25 22.86 -43.47
N PHE A 968 -48.34 23.55 -43.69
CA PHE A 968 -49.63 22.95 -43.97
C PHE A 968 -50.16 23.48 -45.28
N SER A 969 -50.94 22.70 -46.03
CA SER A 969 -51.60 23.13 -47.22
C SER A 969 -53.06 23.58 -46.88
N VAL A 970 -53.41 24.77 -47.34
CA VAL A 970 -54.70 25.41 -47.17
C VAL A 970 -55.24 25.83 -48.57
N THR A 971 -56.56 25.71 -48.74
CA THR A 971 -57.23 26.23 -49.95
C THR A 971 -58.36 27.13 -49.51
N LEU A 972 -58.43 28.37 -50.04
CA LEU A 972 -59.48 29.36 -49.82
C LEU A 972 -60.36 29.49 -51.09
N VAL A 973 -61.62 29.73 -50.85
CA VAL A 973 -62.63 29.75 -51.91
C VAL A 973 -63.31 31.09 -52.08
N THR A 974 -63.44 31.84 -50.96
CA THR A 974 -64.33 33.05 -50.96
C THR A 974 -63.44 34.36 -51.06
N PRO A 975 -63.56 35.18 -52.15
CA PRO A 975 -62.99 36.49 -52.22
C PRO A 975 -63.77 37.55 -51.41
N PRO A 976 -63.21 38.70 -51.05
CA PRO A 976 -61.89 39.19 -51.43
C PRO A 976 -60.79 38.98 -50.33
N SER A 977 -61.15 38.64 -49.13
CA SER A 977 -60.14 38.53 -48.04
C SER A 977 -60.69 37.66 -46.92
N GLU A 978 -59.89 36.65 -46.60
CA GLU A 978 -60.22 35.62 -45.59
C GLU A 978 -59.13 35.51 -44.55
N SER A 979 -59.51 35.05 -43.37
CA SER A 979 -58.56 34.72 -42.28
C SER A 979 -58.38 33.22 -42.16
N VAL A 980 -57.17 32.83 -41.94
CA VAL A 980 -56.82 31.47 -41.47
C VAL A 980 -56.29 31.60 -40.06
N THR A 981 -56.83 30.90 -39.12
CA THR A 981 -56.43 30.87 -37.70
C THR A 981 -56.01 29.49 -37.32
N VAL A 982 -54.87 29.37 -36.64
CA VAL A 982 -54.38 28.15 -36.02
C VAL A 982 -54.39 28.33 -34.52
N THR A 983 -54.88 27.33 -33.79
CA THR A 983 -54.96 27.33 -32.32
C THR A 983 -54.54 25.99 -31.76
N ASP A 984 -53.75 25.96 -30.70
CA ASP A 984 -53.42 24.75 -29.95
C ASP A 984 -54.69 24.23 -29.21
N THR A 985 -55.01 22.96 -29.42
CA THR A 985 -56.27 22.34 -28.87
C THR A 985 -56.25 22.22 -27.38
N ALA A 986 -55.08 22.12 -26.72
CA ALA A 986 -54.93 22.00 -25.28
C ALA A 986 -54.72 23.36 -24.61
N ASN A 987 -54.23 24.35 -25.34
CA ASN A 987 -53.93 25.71 -24.83
C ASN A 987 -54.43 26.77 -25.81
N ALA A 988 -55.66 27.20 -25.70
CA ALA A 988 -56.29 28.18 -26.62
C ALA A 988 -55.60 29.55 -26.61
N SER A 989 -54.71 29.87 -25.66
CA SER A 989 -53.92 31.10 -25.71
C SER A 989 -52.80 31.02 -26.76
N LEU A 990 -52.43 29.84 -27.20
CA LEU A 990 -51.52 29.62 -28.30
C LEU A 990 -52.28 29.63 -29.60
N THR A 991 -52.49 30.83 -30.16
CA THR A 991 -53.26 31.04 -31.41
C THR A 991 -52.56 32.05 -32.27
N ALA A 992 -52.73 31.95 -33.60
CA ALA A 992 -52.28 32.89 -34.57
C ALA A 992 -53.22 32.94 -35.75
N SER A 993 -53.36 34.13 -36.33
CA SER A 993 -54.23 34.35 -37.48
C SER A 993 -53.48 35.11 -38.57
N ALA A 994 -53.77 34.80 -39.80
CA ALA A 994 -53.30 35.52 -40.95
C ALA A 994 -54.47 35.91 -41.88
N GLN A 995 -54.45 37.14 -42.29
CA GLN A 995 -55.39 37.63 -43.32
C GLN A 995 -54.80 37.45 -44.70
N ILE A 996 -55.57 36.89 -45.61
CA ILE A 996 -55.11 36.51 -46.94
C ILE A 996 -56.10 37.11 -47.97
N THR A 997 -55.64 37.93 -48.90
CA THR A 997 -56.43 38.41 -50.00
C THR A 997 -56.64 37.31 -51.03
N VAL A 998 -57.90 36.86 -51.19
CA VAL A 998 -58.31 35.83 -52.14
C VAL A 998 -58.65 36.43 -53.48
N LYS A 999 -57.86 36.11 -54.50
CA LYS A 999 -58.04 36.63 -55.86
C LYS A 999 -58.67 35.61 -56.79
N LEU A 1000 -59.53 36.05 -57.67
CA LEU A 1000 -60.01 35.23 -58.77
C LEU A 1000 -58.84 34.87 -59.69
N PRO A 1001 -58.83 33.66 -60.27
CA PRO A 1001 -57.85 33.33 -61.30
C PRO A 1001 -57.92 34.32 -62.41
N LEU A 1002 -56.77 34.85 -62.89
CA LEU A 1002 -56.74 35.64 -64.08
C LEU A 1002 -57.33 34.76 -65.26
N LEU A 1003 -58.41 35.22 -65.88
CA LEU A 1003 -58.87 34.55 -67.08
C LEU A 1003 -57.74 34.69 -68.16
N PRO A 1004 -57.43 33.56 -68.85
CA PRO A 1004 -56.39 33.52 -69.86
C PRO A 1004 -56.65 34.55 -71.00
#